data_d85796d6d9f51c95e31d0f2fcdcb5020
#
_entry.id   d85796d6d9f51c95e31d0f2fcdcb5020
#
_cell.length_a   1.000
_cell.length_b   1.000
_cell.length_c   1.000
_cell.angle_alpha   90.00
_cell.angle_beta   90.00
_cell.angle_gamma   90.00
#
_symmetry.space_group_name_H-M   'P 1'
#
loop_
_entity.id
_entity.type
_entity.pdbx_description
1 polymer ?
#
loop_
_entity_poly.entity_id
_entity_poly.type
_entity_poly.pdbx_seq_one_letter_code
_entity_poly.pdbx_strand_id
1 'polypeptide(L)'
;VDPRNKSGDDVGPMGPNDPIERGAPVEKNIDGEGQGAHKILQQEETVQGASGMGDNISQDLKSGAMFYHQYPRPGKLEIQPTKPLGNQRDLALAYSPGVAAPCEAIAADPAQAANLTSRQNLVAVISNGTAVLGLGDIGPLASKPVMEGKAVLFKKFSGIDVFDIEVAENNVDKLVEVIAALEPTFGGINLEDIKAPECFEVEERLKARMGIPVFHDDQHGTAIIVGAAVMNALELANKRIEDVKIVTSGAGAAALACLNLLVSLGAKRENIWITDIKGVVHEGRNELMDRWKSVYAQVTDARTLADVIPDADVFLGLSAGGVLKPELLAQMAPRPLIMALANPYPEIMPEEAEAARPDAMICTGRSDYPNQVNNVLCFPYIFRGALDVGATTINEEMKAAAVKAIAGLAREAPSEVVARAYGGEAHPFGRKSLIPSPFDPRLILRIAPAVAQAAMDSGVATRPLEDMEAYTESLGRFVFRSGFIMKPLFSQAKANPKRVIYAEGEDERVLRAVQVVVEEGIAKPILIGRPNVVEARMKRFGLSMEIGRHFELVNPEDDPRYRDYVATYVEAAGRKGITPDAARTLVRTNSTVIGALAVRRGDADALICGLEGRFQSRVKHIKDIIGLAPGVNEMAALSLVITSKGAYFLADTHVQFDPTAEQIADMTIACASHVRRFGMEPKIALLSHSDFGAADSRSALKMREALACITERAPDLEVDGEMQADSALSEMLRERVNPHSRLTGEANVLIMPNLDAANIAFQFTKILADSLPVGPILIGPAKPAHILTPSVTARGIVNLTAIAVVEAQAAEQDQPMLI
;
A
#
# COMPACT_ATOMS: atom_id res chain seq x y z
N VAL A 1 57.03 25.22 -3.82
CA VAL A 1 58.19 25.28 -4.71
C VAL A 1 57.71 25.02 -6.14
N ASP A 2 57.52 26.12 -6.82
CA ASP A 2 57.38 26.32 -8.24
C ASP A 2 58.80 26.11 -8.88
N PRO A 3 59.02 26.10 -10.16
CA PRO A 3 58.23 26.43 -11.35
C PRO A 3 58.70 25.85 -12.73
N ARG A 4 57.95 26.26 -13.82
CA ARG A 4 58.38 26.67 -15.16
C ARG A 4 58.76 25.57 -16.19
N ASN A 5 58.35 25.63 -17.39
CA ASN A 5 58.05 26.62 -18.39
C ASN A 5 58.26 26.04 -19.78
N LYS A 6 57.53 26.58 -20.70
CA LYS A 6 57.78 26.97 -22.11
C LYS A 6 57.29 26.03 -23.17
N SER A 7 56.36 26.43 -23.95
CA SER A 7 56.32 27.31 -25.20
C SER A 7 56.23 26.42 -26.43
N GLY A 8 55.54 26.72 -27.42
CA GLY A 8 54.91 27.88 -28.05
C GLY A 8 54.48 27.55 -29.46
N ASP A 9 53.52 28.33 -29.92
CA ASP A 9 53.29 28.76 -31.30
C ASP A 9 53.09 27.73 -32.40
N ASP A 10 52.05 27.74 -33.21
CA ASP A 10 51.77 28.78 -34.16
C ASP A 10 50.35 28.73 -34.77
N VAL A 11 49.82 29.86 -35.10
CA VAL A 11 48.51 30.16 -35.63
C VAL A 11 48.57 30.27 -37.16
N GLY A 12 47.57 29.80 -37.84
CA GLY A 12 47.31 30.19 -39.21
C GLY A 12 45.88 29.92 -39.68
N PRO A 13 45.08 30.89 -40.11
CA PRO A 13 43.69 30.75 -40.46
C PRO A 13 43.47 30.26 -41.87
N MET A 14 42.48 29.40 -42.11
CA MET A 14 41.94 29.15 -43.46
C MET A 14 40.43 29.52 -43.51
N GLY A 15 40.15 30.29 -44.57
CA GLY A 15 38.82 30.78 -44.95
C GLY A 15 37.97 29.75 -45.69
N PRO A 16 36.77 30.14 -46.18
CA PRO A 16 35.64 29.27 -46.42
C PRO A 16 35.58 28.74 -47.86
N ASN A 17 34.73 27.72 -48.02
CA ASN A 17 34.15 27.12 -49.24
C ASN A 17 34.80 25.80 -49.69
N ASP A 18 33.98 24.74 -49.44
CA ASP A 18 33.51 23.90 -50.55
C ASP A 18 32.44 22.91 -50.09
N PRO A 19 31.56 22.42 -50.95
CA PRO A 19 30.23 21.92 -50.58
C PRO A 19 30.22 20.44 -50.28
N ILE A 20 29.53 20.05 -49.19
CA ILE A 20 29.25 18.65 -48.85
C ILE A 20 28.03 18.18 -49.63
N GLU A 21 28.23 17.16 -50.46
CA GLU A 21 27.22 16.40 -51.18
C GLU A 21 26.10 15.88 -50.22
N ARG A 22 24.86 16.10 -50.64
CA ARG A 22 23.66 15.54 -49.99
C ARG A 22 23.55 14.05 -50.32
N GLY A 23 23.86 13.19 -49.39
CA GLY A 23 23.45 11.79 -49.39
C GLY A 23 21.96 11.67 -49.10
N ALA A 24 21.25 10.89 -49.94
CA ALA A 24 19.82 10.62 -49.83
C ALA A 24 19.39 10.01 -48.50
N PRO A 25 18.14 10.25 -48.00
CA PRO A 25 17.66 9.67 -46.78
C PRO A 25 17.39 8.17 -46.94
N VAL A 26 17.99 7.36 -46.09
CA VAL A 26 17.62 5.96 -45.92
C VAL A 26 16.36 5.96 -45.05
N GLU A 27 15.22 5.71 -45.66
CA GLU A 27 13.98 5.35 -44.97
C GLU A 27 14.23 4.05 -44.19
N LYS A 28 14.35 4.15 -42.88
CA LYS A 28 14.18 3.00 -41.97
C LYS A 28 12.71 2.91 -41.63
N ASN A 29 12.05 1.89 -42.13
CA ASN A 29 10.76 1.41 -41.69
C ASN A 29 10.77 1.25 -40.17
N ILE A 30 10.06 2.12 -39.45
CA ILE A 30 9.67 1.98 -38.06
C ILE A 30 8.18 1.60 -38.07
N ASP A 31 7.89 0.40 -38.52
CA ASP A 31 6.59 -0.23 -38.36
C ASP A 31 6.85 -1.68 -37.85
N GLY A 32 6.88 -1.89 -36.54
CA GLY A 32 7.05 -3.25 -36.01
C GLY A 32 7.08 -3.42 -34.49
N GLU A 33 7.28 -2.37 -33.70
CA GLU A 33 7.52 -2.55 -32.25
C GLU A 33 6.37 -2.09 -31.32
N GLY A 34 5.25 -1.63 -31.85
CA GLY A 34 4.08 -1.22 -31.04
C GLY A 34 3.05 -2.31 -30.74
N GLN A 35 3.14 -3.49 -31.32
CA GLN A 35 2.12 -4.53 -31.19
C GLN A 35 2.46 -5.68 -30.21
N GLY A 36 3.69 -5.76 -29.71
CA GLY A 36 4.12 -6.78 -28.77
C GLY A 36 3.61 -6.57 -27.34
N ALA A 37 3.61 -5.34 -26.87
CA ALA A 37 3.23 -5.05 -25.49
C ALA A 37 1.70 -5.11 -25.24
N HIS A 38 0.89 -4.89 -26.26
CA HIS A 38 -0.58 -4.97 -26.11
C HIS A 38 -1.15 -6.38 -26.28
N LYS A 39 -0.37 -7.32 -26.86
CA LYS A 39 -0.82 -8.71 -26.99
C LYS A 39 -0.62 -9.55 -25.73
N ILE A 40 0.27 -9.14 -24.83
CA ILE A 40 0.53 -9.85 -23.57
C ILE A 40 -0.59 -9.63 -22.55
N LEU A 41 -1.35 -8.54 -22.66
CA LEU A 41 -2.46 -8.21 -21.74
C LEU A 41 -3.85 -8.67 -22.21
N GLN A 42 -3.99 -9.34 -23.35
CA GLN A 42 -5.28 -9.80 -23.88
C GLN A 42 -5.40 -11.32 -24.10
N GLN A 43 -4.48 -12.14 -23.57
CA GLN A 43 -4.54 -13.60 -23.68
C GLN A 43 -4.95 -14.34 -22.38
N GLU A 44 -5.70 -13.71 -21.50
CA GLU A 44 -6.24 -14.38 -20.30
C GLU A 44 -7.64 -15.00 -20.48
N GLU A 45 -8.15 -15.15 -21.68
CA GLU A 45 -9.40 -15.92 -21.89
C GLU A 45 -9.18 -17.08 -22.86
N THR A 46 -9.40 -18.27 -22.37
CA THR A 46 -9.46 -19.62 -22.94
C THR A 46 -8.23 -20.51 -22.76
N VAL A 47 -8.19 -21.28 -21.67
CA VAL A 47 -7.50 -22.57 -21.65
C VAL A 47 -8.32 -23.63 -20.94
N GLN A 48 -8.93 -24.50 -21.70
CA GLN A 48 -9.23 -25.88 -21.31
C GLN A 48 -8.26 -26.78 -22.08
N GLY A 49 -7.42 -27.55 -21.35
CA GLY A 49 -6.53 -28.54 -21.94
C GLY A 49 -5.30 -28.81 -21.08
N ALA A 50 -5.47 -29.64 -20.04
CA ALA A 50 -4.38 -30.06 -19.17
C ALA A 50 -3.47 -31.11 -19.86
N SER A 51 -2.19 -30.83 -20.03
CA SER A 51 -0.99 -31.70 -19.95
C SER A 51 0.22 -31.20 -20.76
N GLY A 52 0.47 -29.91 -20.79
CA GLY A 52 1.66 -29.31 -21.45
C GLY A 52 1.98 -27.91 -20.92
N MET A 53 1.27 -27.47 -19.89
CA MET A 53 1.29 -26.07 -19.41
C MET A 53 2.47 -25.73 -18.49
N GLY A 54 3.04 -26.70 -17.78
CA GLY A 54 4.10 -26.44 -16.81
C GLY A 54 5.39 -25.86 -17.44
N ASP A 55 5.78 -26.39 -18.59
CA ASP A 55 7.03 -25.96 -19.25
C ASP A 55 6.89 -24.62 -19.98
N ASN A 56 5.71 -24.31 -20.53
CA ASN A 56 5.48 -23.04 -21.22
C ASN A 56 5.35 -21.86 -20.24
N ILE A 57 4.71 -22.03 -19.09
CA ILE A 57 4.60 -21.01 -18.05
C ILE A 57 5.98 -20.72 -17.45
N SER A 58 6.80 -21.72 -17.22
CA SER A 58 8.17 -21.56 -16.69
C SER A 58 9.08 -20.83 -17.66
N GLN A 59 8.93 -21.04 -18.96
CA GLN A 59 9.72 -20.40 -19.99
C GLN A 59 9.31 -18.94 -20.24
N ASP A 60 8.02 -18.64 -20.16
CA ASP A 60 7.48 -17.29 -20.25
C ASP A 60 7.88 -16.44 -19.04
N LEU A 61 7.79 -17.00 -17.82
CA LEU A 61 8.25 -16.35 -16.60
C LEU A 61 9.77 -16.10 -16.62
N LYS A 62 10.57 -17.03 -17.14
CA LYS A 62 12.02 -16.85 -17.28
C LYS A 62 12.36 -15.71 -18.24
N SER A 63 11.69 -15.66 -19.39
CA SER A 63 11.87 -14.58 -20.38
C SER A 63 11.43 -13.23 -19.82
N GLY A 64 10.28 -13.20 -19.12
CA GLY A 64 9.78 -12.02 -18.44
C GLY A 64 10.73 -11.52 -17.35
N ALA A 65 11.32 -12.44 -16.55
CA ALA A 65 12.30 -12.10 -15.53
C ALA A 65 13.57 -11.49 -16.12
N MET A 66 14.09 -12.04 -17.22
CA MET A 66 15.24 -11.46 -17.92
C MET A 66 14.95 -10.06 -18.44
N PHE A 67 13.79 -9.85 -19.06
CA PHE A 67 13.35 -8.54 -19.51
C PHE A 67 13.21 -7.54 -18.37
N TYR A 68 12.57 -7.93 -17.26
CA TYR A 68 12.39 -7.10 -16.07
C TYR A 68 13.71 -6.61 -15.46
N HIS A 69 14.79 -7.42 -15.51
CA HIS A 69 16.10 -7.03 -15.00
C HIS A 69 16.91 -6.14 -15.95
N GLN A 70 16.54 -6.10 -17.25
CA GLN A 70 17.23 -5.35 -18.29
C GLN A 70 16.59 -3.99 -18.58
N TYR A 71 15.27 -3.88 -18.44
CA TYR A 71 14.49 -2.71 -18.88
C TYR A 71 13.69 -2.08 -17.76
N PRO A 72 13.50 -0.71 -17.79
CA PRO A 72 14.05 0.27 -18.74
C PRO A 72 15.54 0.55 -18.56
N ARG A 73 16.13 0.14 -17.44
CA ARG A 73 17.56 0.20 -17.10
C ARG A 73 17.99 -1.11 -16.45
N PRO A 74 19.25 -1.55 -16.62
CA PRO A 74 19.75 -2.70 -15.90
C PRO A 74 19.69 -2.52 -14.38
N GLY A 75 19.33 -3.60 -13.66
CA GLY A 75 19.20 -3.59 -12.20
C GLY A 75 17.83 -3.10 -11.71
N LYS A 76 17.63 -3.12 -10.41
CA LYS A 76 16.37 -2.77 -9.73
C LYS A 76 16.49 -1.59 -8.78
N LEU A 77 17.71 -1.08 -8.58
CA LEU A 77 18.00 -0.01 -7.64
C LEU A 77 18.51 1.25 -8.35
N GLU A 78 18.12 2.39 -7.79
CA GLU A 78 18.60 3.72 -8.17
C GLU A 78 18.81 4.54 -6.89
N ILE A 79 19.92 5.30 -6.84
CA ILE A 79 20.19 6.22 -5.72
C ILE A 79 19.79 7.62 -6.17
N GLN A 80 18.90 8.26 -5.41
CA GLN A 80 18.42 9.61 -5.68
C GLN A 80 18.70 10.54 -4.50
N PRO A 81 19.13 11.80 -4.75
CA PRO A 81 19.29 12.78 -3.69
C PRO A 81 17.93 13.18 -3.09
N THR A 82 17.90 13.38 -1.77
CA THR A 82 16.70 13.82 -1.04
C THR A 82 16.59 15.34 -0.92
N LYS A 83 17.62 16.08 -1.32
CA LYS A 83 17.70 17.54 -1.25
C LYS A 83 17.95 18.12 -2.63
N PRO A 84 17.38 19.30 -2.95
CA PRO A 84 17.67 19.98 -4.20
C PRO A 84 19.13 20.44 -4.27
N LEU A 85 19.70 20.47 -5.47
CA LEU A 85 21.00 21.04 -5.76
C LEU A 85 20.89 21.84 -7.07
N GLY A 86 20.24 23.00 -6.99
CA GLY A 86 19.94 23.85 -8.16
C GLY A 86 20.75 25.14 -8.24
N ASN A 87 21.44 25.53 -7.17
CA ASN A 87 22.14 26.80 -7.10
C ASN A 87 23.37 26.74 -6.18
N GLN A 88 24.15 27.82 -6.16
CA GLN A 88 25.40 27.89 -5.38
C GLN A 88 25.18 27.86 -3.86
N ARG A 89 24.03 28.35 -3.38
CA ARG A 89 23.66 28.24 -1.96
C ARG A 89 23.41 26.77 -1.59
N ASP A 90 22.69 26.04 -2.40
CA ASP A 90 22.44 24.60 -2.17
C ASP A 90 23.76 23.83 -2.13
N LEU A 91 24.69 24.15 -3.06
CA LEU A 91 26.02 23.55 -3.08
C LEU A 91 26.79 23.85 -1.81
N ALA A 92 26.75 25.09 -1.31
CA ALA A 92 27.41 25.49 -0.09
C ALA A 92 26.84 24.79 1.15
N LEU A 93 25.55 24.54 1.19
CA LEU A 93 24.88 23.80 2.26
C LEU A 93 25.14 22.29 2.16
N ALA A 94 25.10 21.72 0.95
CA ALA A 94 25.22 20.29 0.73
C ALA A 94 26.65 19.78 0.87
N TYR A 95 27.66 20.62 0.58
CA TYR A 95 29.05 20.21 0.53
C TYR A 95 29.96 21.19 1.28
N SER A 96 30.58 22.17 0.61
CA SER A 96 31.54 23.07 1.23
C SER A 96 31.09 24.52 1.14
N PRO A 97 31.11 25.30 2.24
CA PRO A 97 31.62 25.00 3.60
C PRO A 97 30.60 24.42 4.58
N GLY A 98 29.30 24.41 4.26
CA GLY A 98 28.21 24.14 5.20
C GLY A 98 28.22 22.75 5.83
N VAL A 99 28.78 21.75 5.14
CA VAL A 99 28.87 20.36 5.64
C VAL A 99 29.73 20.21 6.92
N ALA A 100 30.58 21.20 7.22
CA ALA A 100 31.38 21.16 8.44
C ALA A 100 30.51 21.15 9.72
N ALA A 101 29.40 21.90 9.73
CA ALA A 101 28.53 22.00 10.90
C ALA A 101 27.90 20.64 11.31
N PRO A 102 27.25 19.86 10.43
CA PRO A 102 26.79 18.53 10.80
C PRO A 102 27.92 17.55 11.15
N CYS A 103 29.11 17.67 10.54
CA CYS A 103 30.26 16.85 10.93
C CYS A 103 30.73 17.14 12.35
N GLU A 104 30.82 18.39 12.73
CA GLU A 104 31.18 18.82 14.10
C GLU A 104 30.11 18.36 15.11
N ALA A 105 28.82 18.48 14.77
CA ALA A 105 27.74 18.02 15.63
C ALA A 105 27.81 16.51 15.89
N ILE A 106 28.06 15.70 14.85
CA ILE A 106 28.21 14.25 14.98
C ILE A 106 29.49 13.87 15.74
N ALA A 107 30.58 14.61 15.54
CA ALA A 107 31.84 14.39 16.29
C ALA A 107 31.67 14.68 17.78
N ALA A 108 30.86 15.67 18.13
CA ALA A 108 30.52 16.00 19.52
C ALA A 108 29.52 15.03 20.15
N ASP A 109 28.52 14.55 19.39
CA ASP A 109 27.50 13.60 19.80
C ASP A 109 27.20 12.62 18.66
N PRO A 110 27.76 11.39 18.67
CA PRO A 110 27.55 10.39 17.64
C PRO A 110 26.06 10.02 17.41
N ALA A 111 25.16 10.23 18.39
CA ALA A 111 23.73 9.97 18.22
C ALA A 111 23.11 10.90 17.17
N GLN A 112 23.70 12.07 16.90
CA GLN A 112 23.23 13.00 15.87
C GLN A 112 23.36 12.43 14.45
N ALA A 113 24.16 11.40 14.23
CA ALA A 113 24.24 10.73 12.94
C ALA A 113 22.87 10.22 12.46
N ALA A 114 21.99 9.82 13.37
CA ALA A 114 20.62 9.39 13.07
C ALA A 114 19.75 10.52 12.51
N ASN A 115 19.98 11.77 12.96
CA ASN A 115 19.17 12.92 12.57
C ASN A 115 19.75 13.69 11.37
N LEU A 116 21.08 13.63 11.19
CA LEU A 116 21.80 14.46 10.23
C LEU A 116 22.23 13.68 8.98
N THR A 117 22.07 12.36 8.97
CA THR A 117 22.45 11.49 7.83
C THR A 117 21.34 10.51 7.49
N SER A 118 21.50 9.77 6.39
CA SER A 118 20.58 8.68 6.00
C SER A 118 20.72 7.42 6.87
N ARG A 119 21.71 7.35 7.78
CA ARG A 119 22.09 6.16 8.54
C ARG A 119 20.91 5.49 9.25
N GLN A 120 20.03 6.28 9.86
CA GLN A 120 18.85 5.73 10.58
C GLN A 120 17.90 4.94 9.69
N ASN A 121 17.80 5.29 8.40
CA ASN A 121 16.89 4.64 7.46
C ASN A 121 17.61 3.75 6.45
N LEU A 122 18.88 3.39 6.70
CA LEU A 122 19.70 2.64 5.74
C LEU A 122 20.12 1.30 6.33
N VAL A 123 19.76 0.20 5.65
CA VAL A 123 20.13 -1.19 5.98
C VAL A 123 21.13 -1.72 4.95
N ALA A 124 22.13 -2.48 5.39
CA ALA A 124 22.91 -3.30 4.48
C ALA A 124 22.27 -4.69 4.33
N VAL A 125 22.02 -5.14 3.11
CA VAL A 125 21.73 -6.53 2.80
C VAL A 125 23.05 -7.17 2.36
N ILE A 126 23.57 -8.10 3.17
CA ILE A 126 24.90 -8.67 2.99
C ILE A 126 24.85 -10.16 2.71
N SER A 127 25.51 -10.58 1.62
CA SER A 127 25.60 -11.96 1.20
C SER A 127 27.00 -12.31 0.72
N ASN A 128 27.40 -13.57 0.86
CA ASN A 128 28.52 -14.13 0.13
C ASN A 128 28.09 -15.15 -0.96
N GLY A 129 26.77 -15.31 -1.16
CA GLY A 129 26.17 -16.11 -2.21
C GLY A 129 26.42 -17.61 -2.07
N THR A 130 26.60 -18.11 -0.85
CA THR A 130 26.94 -19.54 -0.60
C THR A 130 25.72 -20.44 -0.37
N ALA A 131 24.51 -19.87 -0.24
CA ALA A 131 23.26 -20.62 -0.04
C ALA A 131 22.07 -19.95 -0.74
N VAL A 132 22.24 -19.51 -1.98
CA VAL A 132 21.21 -18.82 -2.74
C VAL A 132 20.04 -19.75 -3.03
N LEU A 133 18.84 -19.31 -2.73
CA LEU A 133 17.59 -20.08 -2.76
C LEU A 133 17.42 -20.91 -4.04
N GLY A 134 17.40 -22.24 -3.89
CA GLY A 134 17.22 -23.19 -4.97
C GLY A 134 18.43 -23.36 -5.93
N LEU A 135 19.47 -22.53 -5.82
CA LEU A 135 20.65 -22.54 -6.67
C LEU A 135 21.93 -22.97 -5.93
N GLY A 136 21.94 -22.87 -4.60
CA GLY A 136 23.08 -23.23 -3.75
C GLY A 136 24.22 -22.24 -3.78
N ASP A 137 25.46 -22.71 -3.79
CA ASP A 137 26.67 -21.88 -3.80
C ASP A 137 27.00 -21.40 -5.24
N ILE A 138 26.46 -20.23 -5.59
CA ILE A 138 26.68 -19.60 -6.91
C ILE A 138 27.63 -18.40 -6.83
N GLY A 139 28.08 -18.06 -5.64
CA GLY A 139 28.99 -16.97 -5.35
C GLY A 139 28.37 -15.57 -5.32
N PRO A 140 29.11 -14.58 -4.81
CA PRO A 140 28.57 -13.25 -4.48
C PRO A 140 28.05 -12.49 -5.70
N LEU A 141 28.77 -12.51 -6.85
CA LEU A 141 28.34 -11.74 -8.02
C LEU A 141 27.03 -12.26 -8.60
N ALA A 142 26.82 -13.58 -8.62
CA ALA A 142 25.60 -14.18 -9.16
C ALA A 142 24.40 -14.04 -8.20
N SER A 143 24.62 -13.80 -6.91
CA SER A 143 23.56 -13.55 -5.92
C SER A 143 23.00 -12.12 -6.00
N LYS A 144 23.70 -11.16 -6.62
CA LYS A 144 23.30 -9.73 -6.67
C LYS A 144 21.84 -9.50 -7.11
N PRO A 145 21.29 -10.16 -8.14
CA PRO A 145 19.89 -9.97 -8.49
C PRO A 145 18.91 -10.30 -7.37
N VAL A 146 19.24 -11.25 -6.49
CA VAL A 146 18.41 -11.59 -5.31
C VAL A 146 18.51 -10.48 -4.27
N MET A 147 19.72 -9.98 -4.00
CA MET A 147 19.97 -8.92 -3.02
C MET A 147 19.31 -7.58 -3.42
N GLU A 148 19.41 -7.20 -4.70
CA GLU A 148 18.62 -6.06 -5.23
C GLU A 148 17.11 -6.28 -5.07
N GLY A 149 16.63 -7.51 -5.25
CA GLY A 149 15.22 -7.86 -5.00
C GLY A 149 14.84 -7.62 -3.54
N LYS A 150 15.68 -8.05 -2.59
CA LYS A 150 15.48 -7.81 -1.17
C LYS A 150 15.43 -6.31 -0.86
N ALA A 151 16.29 -5.51 -1.46
CA ALA A 151 16.32 -4.05 -1.31
C ALA A 151 15.02 -3.38 -1.81
N VAL A 152 14.48 -3.82 -2.95
CA VAL A 152 13.18 -3.35 -3.47
C VAL A 152 12.05 -3.64 -2.48
N LEU A 153 12.05 -4.83 -1.85
CA LEU A 153 11.03 -5.21 -0.87
C LEU A 153 11.11 -4.34 0.40
N PHE A 154 12.31 -4.08 0.93
CA PHE A 154 12.50 -3.13 2.03
C PHE A 154 11.94 -1.75 1.71
N LYS A 155 12.30 -1.21 0.53
CA LYS A 155 11.82 0.12 0.09
C LYS A 155 10.33 0.16 -0.08
N LYS A 156 9.76 -0.84 -0.76
CA LYS A 156 8.33 -0.90 -1.08
C LYS A 156 7.45 -1.02 0.16
N PHE A 157 7.82 -1.91 1.10
CA PHE A 157 6.94 -2.28 2.20
C PHE A 157 7.17 -1.48 3.48
N SER A 158 8.37 -0.95 3.67
CA SER A 158 8.70 -0.20 4.91
C SER A 158 9.40 1.15 4.69
N GLY A 159 9.65 1.55 3.45
CA GLY A 159 10.34 2.81 3.14
C GLY A 159 11.81 2.85 3.51
N ILE A 160 12.39 1.71 3.92
CA ILE A 160 13.80 1.59 4.28
C ILE A 160 14.66 1.60 3.03
N ASP A 161 15.72 2.40 3.03
CA ASP A 161 16.75 2.41 2.00
C ASP A 161 17.74 1.26 2.25
N VAL A 162 18.27 0.68 1.18
CA VAL A 162 19.16 -0.48 1.27
C VAL A 162 20.34 -0.29 0.33
N PHE A 163 21.52 -0.63 0.81
CA PHE A 163 22.63 -1.02 -0.03
C PHE A 163 22.82 -2.53 0.05
N ASP A 164 22.76 -3.21 -1.11
CA ASP A 164 23.15 -4.61 -1.24
C ASP A 164 24.67 -4.70 -1.38
N ILE A 165 25.26 -5.58 -0.57
CA ILE A 165 26.72 -5.74 -0.48
C ILE A 165 27.07 -7.21 -0.62
N GLU A 166 27.62 -7.57 -1.77
CA GLU A 166 28.07 -8.91 -2.07
C GLU A 166 29.56 -9.04 -1.72
N VAL A 167 29.87 -9.88 -0.72
CA VAL A 167 31.23 -10.03 -0.18
C VAL A 167 31.88 -11.30 -0.69
N ALA A 168 33.01 -11.15 -1.43
CA ALA A 168 33.78 -12.28 -1.96
C ALA A 168 34.73 -12.88 -0.90
N GLU A 169 34.16 -13.31 0.25
CA GLU A 169 34.91 -13.94 1.33
C GLU A 169 34.12 -15.08 1.98
N ASN A 170 34.71 -16.24 2.09
CA ASN A 170 34.10 -17.43 2.70
C ASN A 170 34.72 -17.79 4.06
N ASN A 171 35.84 -17.19 4.43
CA ASN A 171 36.41 -17.35 5.75
C ASN A 171 35.61 -16.54 6.77
N VAL A 172 35.04 -17.21 7.77
CA VAL A 172 34.17 -16.62 8.78
C VAL A 172 34.82 -15.45 9.52
N ASP A 173 36.11 -15.60 9.92
CA ASP A 173 36.82 -14.54 10.65
C ASP A 173 36.91 -13.25 9.84
N LYS A 174 37.32 -13.37 8.58
CA LYS A 174 37.46 -12.22 7.68
C LYS A 174 36.09 -11.64 7.30
N LEU A 175 35.08 -12.47 7.06
CA LEU A 175 33.72 -12.02 6.76
C LEU A 175 33.16 -11.19 7.90
N VAL A 176 33.31 -11.65 9.14
CA VAL A 176 32.93 -10.92 10.36
C VAL A 176 33.66 -9.58 10.46
N GLU A 177 34.98 -9.56 10.19
CA GLU A 177 35.75 -8.30 10.20
C GLU A 177 35.28 -7.29 9.16
N VAL A 178 35.02 -7.75 7.92
CA VAL A 178 34.52 -6.90 6.83
C VAL A 178 33.16 -6.32 7.20
N ILE A 179 32.22 -7.15 7.66
CA ILE A 179 30.86 -6.70 7.98
C ILE A 179 30.87 -5.74 9.17
N ALA A 180 31.60 -6.07 10.23
CA ALA A 180 31.67 -5.20 11.40
C ALA A 180 32.27 -3.81 11.10
N ALA A 181 33.21 -3.71 10.17
CA ALA A 181 33.78 -2.44 9.74
C ALA A 181 32.81 -1.52 9.00
N LEU A 182 31.67 -2.03 8.52
CA LEU A 182 30.63 -1.26 7.83
C LEU A 182 29.62 -0.60 8.79
N GLU A 183 29.64 -0.92 10.09
CA GLU A 183 28.69 -0.40 11.09
C GLU A 183 28.45 1.11 11.05
N PRO A 184 29.48 1.98 10.87
CA PRO A 184 29.27 3.44 10.87
C PRO A 184 28.30 3.91 9.77
N THR A 185 28.16 3.17 8.68
CA THR A 185 27.33 3.56 7.52
C THR A 185 25.84 3.22 7.73
N PHE A 186 25.54 2.15 8.48
CA PHE A 186 24.20 1.54 8.50
C PHE A 186 23.49 1.68 9.86
N GLY A 187 22.18 1.69 9.81
CA GLY A 187 21.31 1.56 10.98
C GLY A 187 21.02 0.10 11.35
N GLY A 188 21.25 -0.85 10.44
CA GLY A 188 21.08 -2.28 10.67
C GLY A 188 21.68 -3.14 9.55
N ILE A 189 21.90 -4.43 9.83
CA ILE A 189 22.44 -5.42 8.91
C ILE A 189 21.46 -6.57 8.73
N ASN A 190 21.08 -6.83 7.49
CA ASN A 190 20.39 -8.03 7.08
C ASN A 190 21.38 -9.00 6.44
N LEU A 191 21.61 -10.14 7.06
CA LEU A 191 22.40 -11.23 6.49
C LEU A 191 21.51 -12.12 5.62
N GLU A 192 21.96 -12.48 4.41
CA GLU A 192 21.19 -13.20 3.42
C GLU A 192 22.04 -14.25 2.71
N ASP A 193 21.46 -15.43 2.47
CA ASP A 193 22.05 -16.49 1.64
C ASP A 193 23.48 -16.93 2.06
N ILE A 194 23.78 -16.92 3.34
CA ILE A 194 25.02 -17.46 3.94
C ILE A 194 24.73 -18.89 4.41
N LYS A 195 25.53 -19.86 3.93
CA LYS A 195 25.29 -21.26 4.24
C LYS A 195 25.51 -21.62 5.72
N ALA A 196 24.78 -22.66 6.16
CA ALA A 196 25.02 -23.27 7.45
C ALA A 196 26.22 -24.28 7.35
N PRO A 197 27.04 -24.44 8.44
CA PRO A 197 26.85 -23.83 9.77
C PRO A 197 27.45 -22.43 9.92
N GLU A 198 28.16 -21.91 8.94
CA GLU A 198 28.90 -20.63 8.99
C GLU A 198 27.98 -19.45 9.34
N CYS A 199 26.75 -19.44 8.82
CA CYS A 199 25.78 -18.37 9.10
C CYS A 199 25.48 -18.17 10.59
N PHE A 200 25.46 -19.26 11.37
CA PHE A 200 25.23 -19.18 12.82
C PHE A 200 26.37 -18.44 13.52
N GLU A 201 27.61 -18.82 13.18
CA GLU A 201 28.77 -18.21 13.78
C GLU A 201 28.96 -16.75 13.37
N VAL A 202 28.72 -16.43 12.10
CA VAL A 202 28.77 -15.05 11.59
C VAL A 202 27.78 -14.18 12.32
N GLU A 203 26.51 -14.59 12.43
CA GLU A 203 25.49 -13.81 13.11
C GLU A 203 25.76 -13.67 14.62
N GLU A 204 26.12 -14.74 15.31
CA GLU A 204 26.43 -14.73 16.76
C GLU A 204 27.57 -13.75 17.08
N ARG A 205 28.63 -13.76 16.29
CA ARG A 205 29.79 -12.90 16.48
C ARG A 205 29.53 -11.45 16.13
N LEU A 206 28.74 -11.18 15.09
CA LEU A 206 28.36 -9.82 14.73
C LEU A 206 27.41 -9.21 15.77
N LYS A 207 26.42 -9.95 16.24
CA LYS A 207 25.53 -9.49 17.34
C LYS A 207 26.28 -9.17 18.63
N ALA A 208 27.33 -9.94 18.94
CA ALA A 208 28.17 -9.68 20.12
C ALA A 208 29.08 -8.46 19.99
N ARG A 209 29.35 -8.00 18.75
CA ARG A 209 30.34 -6.95 18.46
C ARG A 209 29.71 -5.62 18.05
N MET A 210 28.62 -5.65 17.32
CA MET A 210 27.99 -4.47 16.73
C MET A 210 26.92 -3.88 17.64
N GLY A 211 26.84 -2.55 17.66
CA GLY A 211 25.82 -1.79 18.39
C GLY A 211 24.57 -1.48 17.58
N ILE A 212 24.36 -2.14 16.44
CA ILE A 212 23.20 -2.02 15.58
C ILE A 212 22.57 -3.38 15.34
N PRO A 213 21.28 -3.49 14.98
CA PRO A 213 20.60 -4.75 14.69
C PRO A 213 21.32 -5.57 13.62
N VAL A 214 21.64 -6.82 13.91
CA VAL A 214 22.08 -7.85 12.96
C VAL A 214 21.03 -8.95 12.94
N PHE A 215 20.53 -9.26 11.75
CA PHE A 215 19.43 -10.21 11.59
C PHE A 215 19.64 -11.06 10.34
N HIS A 216 19.63 -12.36 10.49
CA HIS A 216 19.72 -13.30 9.37
C HIS A 216 18.33 -13.70 8.93
N ASP A 217 17.88 -13.21 7.77
CA ASP A 217 16.48 -13.35 7.36
C ASP A 217 16.10 -14.80 7.06
N ASP A 218 16.97 -15.59 6.42
CA ASP A 218 16.68 -17.01 6.14
C ASP A 218 16.47 -17.84 7.41
N GLN A 219 17.08 -17.43 8.51
CA GLN A 219 16.87 -18.05 9.81
C GLN A 219 15.61 -17.50 10.48
N HIS A 220 15.62 -16.22 10.79
CA HIS A 220 14.63 -15.62 11.69
C HIS A 220 13.38 -15.13 10.99
N GLY A 221 13.46 -14.66 9.74
CA GLY A 221 12.28 -14.29 8.95
C GLY A 221 11.38 -15.50 8.75
N THR A 222 11.94 -16.61 8.27
CA THR A 222 11.21 -17.87 8.11
C THR A 222 10.63 -18.36 9.45
N ALA A 223 11.42 -18.32 10.53
CA ALA A 223 10.98 -18.77 11.85
C ALA A 223 9.76 -17.95 12.37
N ILE A 224 9.75 -16.65 12.18
CA ILE A 224 8.65 -15.78 12.62
C ILE A 224 7.36 -16.10 11.86
N ILE A 225 7.42 -16.31 10.55
CA ILE A 225 6.22 -16.64 9.76
C ILE A 225 5.71 -18.05 10.10
N VAL A 226 6.62 -19.02 10.26
CA VAL A 226 6.30 -20.37 10.73
C VAL A 226 5.63 -20.30 12.10
N GLY A 227 6.19 -19.53 13.04
CA GLY A 227 5.60 -19.31 14.36
C GLY A 227 4.17 -18.76 14.30
N ALA A 228 3.92 -17.77 13.44
CA ALA A 228 2.58 -17.20 13.27
C ALA A 228 1.59 -18.21 12.68
N ALA A 229 2.01 -18.97 11.66
CA ALA A 229 1.19 -20.02 11.05
C ALA A 229 0.87 -21.15 12.06
N VAL A 230 1.85 -21.58 12.83
CA VAL A 230 1.68 -22.62 13.88
C VAL A 230 0.68 -22.12 14.94
N MET A 231 0.83 -20.90 15.47
CA MET A 231 -0.10 -20.33 16.47
C MET A 231 -1.55 -20.37 15.97
N ASN A 232 -1.78 -19.92 14.74
CA ASN A 232 -3.13 -19.86 14.16
C ASN A 232 -3.69 -21.24 13.81
N ALA A 233 -2.85 -22.16 13.32
CA ALA A 233 -3.26 -23.51 13.04
C ALA A 233 -3.63 -24.28 14.34
N LEU A 234 -2.85 -24.10 15.40
CA LEU A 234 -3.14 -24.72 16.70
C LEU A 234 -4.43 -24.18 17.32
N GLU A 235 -4.72 -22.88 17.16
CA GLU A 235 -6.00 -22.31 17.60
C GLU A 235 -7.17 -22.94 16.84
N LEU A 236 -7.10 -23.04 15.49
CA LEU A 236 -8.13 -23.70 14.68
C LEU A 236 -8.27 -25.18 15.01
N ALA A 237 -7.17 -25.85 15.36
CA ALA A 237 -7.17 -27.26 15.75
C ALA A 237 -7.58 -27.47 17.22
N ASN A 238 -7.70 -26.40 18.02
CA ASN A 238 -7.91 -26.44 19.47
C ASN A 238 -6.86 -27.30 20.19
N LYS A 239 -5.56 -27.04 19.88
CA LYS A 239 -4.39 -27.71 20.45
C LYS A 239 -3.49 -26.70 21.14
N ARG A 240 -2.76 -27.14 22.18
CA ARG A 240 -1.81 -26.30 22.91
C ARG A 240 -0.39 -26.59 22.42
N ILE A 241 0.42 -25.56 22.26
CA ILE A 241 1.77 -25.67 21.71
C ILE A 241 2.69 -26.59 22.55
N GLU A 242 2.50 -26.63 23.86
CA GLU A 242 3.26 -27.47 24.78
C GLU A 242 2.95 -28.98 24.67
N ASP A 243 1.82 -29.33 24.05
CA ASP A 243 1.35 -30.73 23.99
C ASP A 243 1.52 -31.35 22.59
N VAL A 244 1.88 -30.54 21.58
CA VAL A 244 1.95 -30.99 20.18
C VAL A 244 3.27 -31.66 19.84
N LYS A 245 3.21 -32.70 19.02
CA LYS A 245 4.36 -33.35 18.42
C LYS A 245 4.74 -32.67 17.10
N ILE A 246 5.98 -32.20 17.02
CA ILE A 246 6.53 -31.52 15.84
C ILE A 246 7.57 -32.44 15.20
N VAL A 247 7.39 -32.71 13.90
CA VAL A 247 8.34 -33.47 13.12
C VAL A 247 8.89 -32.59 12.00
N THR A 248 10.22 -32.50 11.91
CA THR A 248 10.87 -31.66 10.92
C THR A 248 11.65 -32.52 9.93
N SER A 249 11.48 -32.26 8.63
CA SER A 249 12.37 -32.75 7.58
C SER A 249 13.30 -31.60 7.16
N GLY A 250 14.58 -31.77 7.41
CA GLY A 250 15.62 -30.74 7.30
C GLY A 250 16.17 -30.35 8.66
N ALA A 251 17.48 -30.11 8.74
CA ALA A 251 18.19 -29.71 9.95
C ALA A 251 19.20 -28.57 9.66
N GLY A 252 18.89 -27.75 8.68
CA GLY A 252 19.67 -26.57 8.31
C GLY A 252 19.30 -25.32 9.12
N ALA A 253 19.81 -24.17 8.67
CA ALA A 253 19.66 -22.88 9.35
C ALA A 253 18.19 -22.52 9.63
N ALA A 254 17.34 -22.54 8.63
CA ALA A 254 15.92 -22.20 8.78
C ALA A 254 15.19 -23.18 9.72
N ALA A 255 15.46 -24.49 9.60
CA ALA A 255 14.80 -25.49 10.45
C ALA A 255 15.13 -25.28 11.94
N LEU A 256 16.41 -25.13 12.26
CA LEU A 256 16.85 -24.94 13.65
C LEU A 256 16.34 -23.61 14.22
N ALA A 257 16.33 -22.53 13.42
CA ALA A 257 15.78 -21.25 13.84
C ALA A 257 14.26 -21.33 14.10
N CYS A 258 13.50 -22.01 13.24
CA CYS A 258 12.05 -22.26 13.45
C CYS A 258 11.82 -23.01 14.77
N LEU A 259 12.56 -24.08 15.02
CA LEU A 259 12.40 -24.89 16.22
C LEU A 259 12.78 -24.10 17.47
N ASN A 260 13.87 -23.33 17.45
CA ASN A 260 14.26 -22.48 18.58
C ASN A 260 13.17 -21.46 18.90
N LEU A 261 12.59 -20.83 17.89
CA LEU A 261 11.48 -19.88 18.08
C LEU A 261 10.23 -20.59 18.63
N LEU A 262 9.87 -21.77 18.10
CA LEU A 262 8.72 -22.53 18.62
C LEU A 262 8.93 -22.94 20.07
N VAL A 263 10.16 -23.29 20.47
CA VAL A 263 10.50 -23.55 21.88
C VAL A 263 10.33 -22.28 22.73
N SER A 264 10.77 -21.11 22.26
CA SER A 264 10.55 -19.85 22.97
C SER A 264 9.06 -19.48 23.10
N LEU A 265 8.22 -19.96 22.16
CA LEU A 265 6.77 -19.79 22.21
C LEU A 265 6.05 -20.85 23.06
N GLY A 266 6.78 -21.84 23.60
CA GLY A 266 6.25 -22.82 24.54
C GLY A 266 6.30 -24.29 24.09
N ALA A 267 6.79 -24.60 22.88
CA ALA A 267 6.97 -25.97 22.46
C ALA A 267 8.04 -26.70 23.31
N LYS A 268 7.79 -27.95 23.67
CA LYS A 268 8.75 -28.75 24.45
C LYS A 268 9.71 -29.46 23.52
N ARG A 269 11.02 -29.40 23.83
CA ARG A 269 12.05 -30.07 23.04
C ARG A 269 11.86 -31.56 22.94
N GLU A 270 11.35 -32.20 23.99
CA GLU A 270 11.03 -33.63 24.02
C GLU A 270 9.97 -34.04 23.00
N ASN A 271 9.14 -33.13 22.53
CA ASN A 271 8.10 -33.36 21.53
C ASN A 271 8.56 -33.00 20.09
N ILE A 272 9.83 -32.59 19.93
CA ILE A 272 10.38 -32.18 18.62
C ILE A 272 11.30 -33.28 18.07
N TRP A 273 11.02 -33.71 16.85
CA TRP A 273 11.76 -34.74 16.12
C TRP A 273 12.35 -34.18 14.86
N ILE A 274 13.67 -34.23 14.71
CA ILE A 274 14.37 -33.72 13.52
C ILE A 274 14.86 -34.89 12.69
N THR A 275 14.65 -34.79 11.38
CA THR A 275 15.27 -35.68 10.40
C THR A 275 16.08 -34.87 9.40
N ASP A 276 17.19 -35.43 8.96
CA ASP A 276 18.01 -34.95 7.85
C ASP A 276 18.33 -36.05 6.85
N ILE A 277 19.26 -35.81 5.92
CA ILE A 277 19.66 -36.77 4.91
C ILE A 277 20.20 -38.10 5.49
N LYS A 278 20.60 -38.11 6.75
CA LYS A 278 21.06 -39.29 7.51
C LYS A 278 19.96 -39.87 8.40
N GLY A 279 18.73 -39.38 8.30
CA GLY A 279 17.60 -39.81 9.13
C GLY A 279 17.43 -39.01 10.40
N VAL A 280 16.87 -39.68 11.43
CA VAL A 280 16.52 -39.04 12.71
C VAL A 280 17.77 -38.55 13.45
N VAL A 281 17.70 -37.35 13.99
CA VAL A 281 18.71 -36.83 14.91
C VAL A 281 18.50 -37.44 16.29
N HIS A 282 19.41 -38.34 16.70
CA HIS A 282 19.30 -39.10 17.94
C HIS A 282 20.59 -39.07 18.74
N GLU A 283 20.52 -39.38 20.00
CA GLU A 283 21.70 -39.51 20.86
C GLU A 283 22.64 -40.59 20.32
N GLY A 284 23.94 -40.35 20.41
CA GLY A 284 24.98 -41.25 19.93
C GLY A 284 25.25 -41.22 18.43
N ARG A 285 24.49 -40.41 17.67
CA ARG A 285 24.79 -40.14 16.25
C ARG A 285 25.97 -39.18 16.13
N ASN A 286 26.96 -39.51 15.28
CA ASN A 286 28.12 -38.65 15.04
C ASN A 286 28.14 -38.02 13.65
N GLU A 287 27.42 -38.59 12.69
CA GLU A 287 27.41 -38.12 11.31
C GLU A 287 26.55 -36.84 11.16
N LEU A 288 27.10 -35.83 10.50
CA LEU A 288 26.42 -34.53 10.25
C LEU A 288 25.84 -33.89 11.52
N MET A 289 26.56 -33.99 12.65
CA MET A 289 26.19 -33.39 13.91
C MET A 289 27.02 -32.10 14.15
N ASP A 290 26.37 -31.11 14.73
CA ASP A 290 26.99 -29.88 15.20
C ASP A 290 26.37 -29.47 16.56
N ARG A 291 26.88 -28.41 17.17
CA ARG A 291 26.44 -27.95 18.50
C ARG A 291 24.96 -27.49 18.52
N TRP A 292 24.44 -26.91 17.42
CA TRP A 292 23.07 -26.39 17.33
C TRP A 292 22.05 -27.52 17.12
N LYS A 293 22.39 -28.52 16.30
CA LYS A 293 21.56 -29.69 16.02
C LYS A 293 21.49 -30.64 17.21
N SER A 294 22.59 -30.80 17.94
CA SER A 294 22.70 -31.79 19.06
C SER A 294 21.72 -31.52 20.20
N VAL A 295 21.28 -30.26 20.40
CA VAL A 295 20.29 -29.92 21.46
C VAL A 295 18.91 -30.52 21.21
N TYR A 296 18.66 -31.06 20.03
CA TYR A 296 17.41 -31.72 19.65
C TYR A 296 17.55 -33.23 19.49
N ALA A 297 18.72 -33.80 19.80
CA ALA A 297 18.92 -35.25 19.71
C ALA A 297 18.01 -35.96 20.72
N GLN A 298 17.24 -36.96 20.24
CA GLN A 298 16.30 -37.74 21.04
C GLN A 298 16.91 -39.08 21.41
N VAL A 299 16.56 -39.63 22.60
CA VAL A 299 16.83 -41.00 22.99
C VAL A 299 15.81 -41.91 22.31
N THR A 300 16.19 -42.55 21.21
CA THR A 300 15.26 -43.34 20.41
C THR A 300 15.95 -44.35 19.49
N ASP A 301 15.21 -45.40 19.16
CA ASP A 301 15.58 -46.37 18.12
C ASP A 301 15.05 -45.99 16.71
N ALA A 302 14.24 -44.93 16.59
CA ALA A 302 13.75 -44.41 15.33
C ALA A 302 14.91 -43.90 14.47
N ARG A 303 14.87 -44.17 13.15
CA ARG A 303 15.96 -43.81 12.22
C ARG A 303 15.47 -43.05 10.99
N THR A 304 14.21 -43.18 10.63
CA THR A 304 13.63 -42.56 9.43
C THR A 304 12.50 -41.59 9.73
N LEU A 305 12.14 -40.75 8.74
CA LEU A 305 10.97 -39.91 8.84
C LEU A 305 9.70 -40.72 9.11
N ALA A 306 9.57 -41.88 8.48
CA ALA A 306 8.42 -42.77 8.65
C ALA A 306 8.27 -43.26 10.11
N ASP A 307 9.38 -43.45 10.84
CA ASP A 307 9.33 -43.88 12.23
C ASP A 307 8.83 -42.83 13.19
N VAL A 308 8.96 -41.52 12.83
CA VAL A 308 8.65 -40.42 13.75
C VAL A 308 7.39 -39.64 13.38
N ILE A 309 6.87 -39.76 12.13
CA ILE A 309 5.68 -39.07 11.64
C ILE A 309 4.36 -39.53 12.33
N PRO A 310 4.18 -40.79 12.78
CA PRO A 310 2.96 -41.20 13.47
C PRO A 310 2.62 -40.27 14.62
N ASP A 311 1.34 -39.89 14.74
CA ASP A 311 0.78 -38.94 15.72
C ASP A 311 1.42 -37.55 15.73
N ALA A 312 2.12 -37.16 14.66
CA ALA A 312 2.62 -35.79 14.52
C ALA A 312 1.46 -34.77 14.30
N ASP A 313 1.45 -33.72 15.10
CA ASP A 313 0.51 -32.59 14.93
C ASP A 313 0.99 -31.60 13.88
N VAL A 314 2.30 -31.39 13.79
CA VAL A 314 2.94 -30.46 12.88
C VAL A 314 4.06 -31.17 12.12
N PHE A 315 3.99 -31.12 10.80
CA PHE A 315 5.12 -31.42 9.92
C PHE A 315 5.73 -30.11 9.41
N LEU A 316 7.03 -29.94 9.63
CA LEU A 316 7.80 -28.79 9.16
C LEU A 316 8.85 -29.25 8.16
N GLY A 317 8.57 -29.07 6.87
CA GLY A 317 9.45 -29.39 5.76
C GLY A 317 10.32 -28.21 5.38
N LEU A 318 11.62 -28.35 5.52
CA LEU A 318 12.66 -27.38 5.14
C LEU A 318 13.86 -28.13 4.54
N SER A 319 13.59 -29.05 3.61
CA SER A 319 14.59 -29.99 3.07
C SER A 319 14.57 -30.05 1.54
N ALA A 320 13.90 -31.02 0.98
CA ALA A 320 13.86 -31.27 -0.45
C ALA A 320 12.47 -31.75 -0.92
N GLY A 321 12.15 -31.46 -2.18
CA GLY A 321 10.88 -31.83 -2.78
C GLY A 321 10.61 -33.34 -2.75
N GLY A 322 9.34 -33.72 -2.50
CA GLY A 322 8.83 -35.08 -2.61
C GLY A 322 9.27 -36.06 -1.49
N VAL A 323 9.86 -35.56 -0.39
CA VAL A 323 10.29 -36.41 0.74
C VAL A 323 9.14 -36.91 1.60
N LEU A 324 8.03 -36.15 1.68
CA LEU A 324 6.85 -36.55 2.42
C LEU A 324 5.85 -37.29 1.52
N LYS A 325 5.62 -38.55 1.81
CA LYS A 325 4.72 -39.40 1.00
C LYS A 325 3.28 -39.31 1.54
N PRO A 326 2.24 -39.38 0.66
CA PRO A 326 0.83 -39.37 1.06
C PRO A 326 0.45 -40.40 2.12
N GLU A 327 1.08 -41.60 2.08
CA GLU A 327 0.80 -42.68 3.02
C GLU A 327 1.26 -42.37 4.44
N LEU A 328 2.25 -41.49 4.60
CA LEU A 328 2.74 -41.06 5.90
C LEU A 328 1.77 -40.05 6.53
N LEU A 329 1.08 -39.24 5.73
CA LEU A 329 0.10 -38.25 6.24
C LEU A 329 -1.07 -38.93 6.94
N ALA A 330 -1.49 -40.10 6.50
CA ALA A 330 -2.58 -40.86 7.12
C ALA A 330 -2.30 -41.19 8.59
N GLN A 331 -1.03 -41.24 8.99
CA GLN A 331 -0.57 -41.62 10.33
C GLN A 331 -0.43 -40.41 11.25
N MET A 332 -0.54 -39.17 10.74
CA MET A 332 -0.49 -37.94 11.54
C MET A 332 -1.73 -37.78 12.43
N ALA A 333 -1.59 -36.99 13.48
CA ALA A 333 -2.68 -36.64 14.38
C ALA A 333 -3.87 -35.97 13.63
N PRO A 334 -5.09 -35.94 14.20
CA PRO A 334 -6.24 -35.24 13.60
C PRO A 334 -5.97 -33.74 13.43
N ARG A 335 -6.45 -33.18 12.31
CA ARG A 335 -6.26 -31.74 11.94
C ARG A 335 -4.78 -31.35 12.00
N PRO A 336 -3.89 -32.00 11.24
CA PRO A 336 -2.46 -31.70 11.26
C PRO A 336 -2.17 -30.41 10.49
N LEU A 337 -1.10 -29.73 10.88
CA LEU A 337 -0.48 -28.67 10.09
C LEU A 337 0.66 -29.26 9.27
N ILE A 338 0.58 -29.08 7.93
CA ILE A 338 1.61 -29.55 7.00
C ILE A 338 2.26 -28.29 6.39
N MET A 339 3.50 -28.03 6.74
CA MET A 339 4.30 -26.95 6.21
C MET A 339 5.34 -27.53 5.25
N ALA A 340 5.05 -27.51 3.95
CA ALA A 340 5.94 -28.02 2.90
C ALA A 340 6.64 -26.84 2.22
N LEU A 341 7.78 -26.41 2.76
CA LEU A 341 8.40 -25.12 2.48
C LEU A 341 9.60 -25.19 1.52
N ALA A 342 10.00 -26.40 1.08
CA ALA A 342 11.06 -26.56 0.10
C ALA A 342 10.72 -25.88 -1.23
N ASN A 343 11.71 -25.24 -1.85
CA ASN A 343 11.59 -24.54 -3.13
C ASN A 343 12.59 -25.11 -4.15
N PRO A 344 12.24 -25.19 -5.45
CA PRO A 344 10.93 -24.81 -6.06
C PRO A 344 9.85 -25.89 -5.91
N TYR A 345 10.20 -27.10 -5.49
CA TYR A 345 9.29 -28.22 -5.29
C TYR A 345 9.13 -28.50 -3.79
N PRO A 346 7.89 -28.42 -3.25
CA PRO A 346 7.64 -28.69 -1.85
C PRO A 346 7.83 -30.18 -1.48
N GLU A 347 7.98 -30.48 -0.20
CA GLU A 347 8.11 -31.84 0.32
C GLU A 347 6.96 -32.77 -0.07
N ILE A 348 5.77 -32.19 -0.25
CA ILE A 348 4.58 -32.81 -0.86
C ILE A 348 3.77 -31.70 -1.56
N MET A 349 3.16 -32.02 -2.68
CA MET A 349 2.28 -31.08 -3.36
C MET A 349 0.99 -30.86 -2.56
N PRO A 350 0.47 -29.61 -2.48
CA PRO A 350 -0.75 -29.32 -1.73
C PRO A 350 -1.95 -30.18 -2.12
N GLU A 351 -2.12 -30.47 -3.42
CA GLU A 351 -3.20 -31.31 -3.94
C GLU A 351 -3.09 -32.75 -3.44
N GLU A 352 -1.89 -33.30 -3.37
CA GLU A 352 -1.62 -34.65 -2.84
C GLU A 352 -1.87 -34.70 -1.34
N ALA A 353 -1.45 -33.63 -0.62
CA ALA A 353 -1.67 -33.51 0.82
C ALA A 353 -3.16 -33.36 1.14
N GLU A 354 -3.90 -32.54 0.40
CA GLU A 354 -5.36 -32.34 0.60
C GLU A 354 -6.15 -33.61 0.26
N ALA A 355 -5.74 -34.35 -0.79
CA ALA A 355 -6.36 -35.63 -1.14
C ALA A 355 -6.13 -36.71 -0.08
N ALA A 356 -4.90 -36.80 0.49
CA ALA A 356 -4.57 -37.76 1.53
C ALA A 356 -5.16 -37.40 2.91
N ARG A 357 -5.23 -36.09 3.23
CA ARG A 357 -5.71 -35.56 4.52
C ARG A 357 -6.60 -34.34 4.32
N PRO A 358 -7.89 -34.53 4.02
CA PRO A 358 -8.83 -33.42 3.81
C PRO A 358 -9.03 -32.53 5.03
N ASP A 359 -8.66 -32.98 6.23
CA ASP A 359 -8.72 -32.21 7.49
C ASP A 359 -7.43 -31.41 7.76
N ALA A 360 -6.37 -31.57 6.97
CA ALA A 360 -5.09 -30.88 7.16
C ALA A 360 -5.18 -29.37 6.86
N MET A 361 -4.32 -28.60 7.50
CA MET A 361 -3.99 -27.21 7.17
C MET A 361 -2.64 -27.23 6.43
N ILE A 362 -2.56 -26.57 5.28
CA ILE A 362 -1.38 -26.67 4.41
C ILE A 362 -0.78 -25.30 4.19
N CYS A 363 0.55 -25.19 4.37
CA CYS A 363 1.37 -24.02 4.04
C CYS A 363 2.48 -24.42 3.07
N THR A 364 2.84 -23.53 2.16
CA THR A 364 3.96 -23.72 1.22
C THR A 364 4.84 -22.47 1.13
N GLY A 365 6.04 -22.60 0.54
CA GLY A 365 6.86 -21.46 0.14
C GLY A 365 6.41 -20.79 -1.17
N ARG A 366 5.50 -21.40 -1.92
CA ARG A 366 5.09 -20.97 -3.25
C ARG A 366 4.00 -19.90 -3.21
N SER A 367 4.09 -18.93 -4.13
CA SER A 367 3.15 -17.79 -4.23
C SER A 367 1.82 -18.15 -4.91
N ASP A 368 1.75 -19.29 -5.59
CA ASP A 368 0.56 -19.75 -6.30
C ASP A 368 -0.39 -20.59 -5.41
N TYR A 369 -0.08 -20.74 -4.13
CA TYR A 369 -0.91 -21.45 -3.14
C TYR A 369 -1.30 -20.58 -1.95
N PRO A 370 -2.42 -20.89 -1.28
CA PRO A 370 -2.79 -20.28 -0.02
C PRO A 370 -1.74 -20.50 1.08
N ASN A 371 -1.72 -19.64 2.09
CA ASN A 371 -0.79 -19.73 3.22
C ASN A 371 0.69 -19.75 2.78
N GLN A 372 1.05 -18.85 1.85
CA GLN A 372 2.44 -18.71 1.44
C GLN A 372 3.32 -18.24 2.60
N VAL A 373 4.27 -19.06 3.02
CA VAL A 373 5.33 -18.70 3.96
C VAL A 373 6.40 -17.93 3.21
N ASN A 374 6.41 -16.60 3.39
CA ASN A 374 7.34 -15.71 2.71
C ASN A 374 7.90 -14.67 3.70
N ASN A 375 9.21 -14.57 3.79
CA ASN A 375 9.93 -13.70 4.72
C ASN A 375 9.56 -12.22 4.59
N VAL A 376 9.04 -11.78 3.44
CA VAL A 376 8.54 -10.41 3.21
C VAL A 376 7.43 -10.00 4.19
N LEU A 377 6.74 -10.96 4.79
CA LEU A 377 5.77 -10.69 5.86
C LEU A 377 6.41 -10.20 7.16
N CYS A 378 7.73 -10.30 7.31
CA CYS A 378 8.44 -10.00 8.54
C CYS A 378 9.53 -8.95 8.37
N PHE A 379 10.58 -9.23 7.56
CA PHE A 379 11.83 -8.48 7.61
C PHE A 379 11.67 -6.96 7.38
N PRO A 380 10.80 -6.46 6.48
CA PRO A 380 10.70 -5.01 6.28
C PRO A 380 10.20 -4.29 7.54
N TYR A 381 9.29 -4.95 8.25
CA TYR A 381 8.57 -4.34 9.36
C TYR A 381 9.28 -4.50 10.70
N ILE A 382 10.00 -5.62 10.90
CA ILE A 382 10.82 -5.81 12.11
C ILE A 382 12.01 -4.85 12.10
N PHE A 383 12.63 -4.62 10.93
CA PHE A 383 13.65 -3.59 10.77
C PHE A 383 13.06 -2.19 10.95
N ARG A 384 11.85 -1.91 10.43
CA ARG A 384 11.21 -0.61 10.61
C ARG A 384 11.02 -0.29 12.09
N GLY A 385 10.44 -1.21 12.86
CA GLY A 385 10.26 -1.04 14.30
C GLY A 385 11.60 -0.89 15.05
N ALA A 386 12.60 -1.70 14.70
CA ALA A 386 13.92 -1.63 15.33
C ALA A 386 14.68 -0.32 15.03
N LEU A 387 14.68 0.12 13.77
CA LEU A 387 15.37 1.35 13.34
C LEU A 387 14.74 2.61 13.96
N ASP A 388 13.42 2.68 14.05
CA ASP A 388 12.71 3.87 14.52
C ASP A 388 13.00 4.18 16.00
N VAL A 389 13.16 3.13 16.81
CA VAL A 389 13.55 3.28 18.21
C VAL A 389 15.07 3.21 18.42
N GLY A 390 15.86 3.05 17.35
CA GLY A 390 17.32 2.90 17.46
C GLY A 390 17.72 1.67 18.29
N ALA A 391 17.09 0.54 18.06
CA ALA A 391 17.40 -0.69 18.76
C ALA A 391 18.85 -1.12 18.47
N THR A 392 19.55 -1.60 19.49
CA THR A 392 20.94 -2.10 19.37
C THR A 392 21.00 -3.54 18.87
N THR A 393 19.89 -4.26 18.98
CA THR A 393 19.74 -5.65 18.52
C THR A 393 18.28 -5.95 18.23
N ILE A 394 18.01 -7.01 17.46
CA ILE A 394 16.69 -7.65 17.37
C ILE A 394 16.73 -8.90 18.25
N ASN A 395 16.12 -8.81 19.43
CA ASN A 395 16.10 -9.88 20.45
C ASN A 395 14.89 -10.81 20.31
N GLU A 396 14.78 -11.82 21.19
CA GLU A 396 13.71 -12.82 21.15
C GLU A 396 12.34 -12.20 21.44
N GLU A 397 12.25 -11.20 22.34
CA GLU A 397 11.03 -10.48 22.67
C GLU A 397 10.46 -9.75 21.46
N MET A 398 11.31 -9.09 20.66
CA MET A 398 10.92 -8.43 19.42
C MET A 398 10.44 -9.43 18.36
N LYS A 399 11.11 -10.59 18.23
CA LYS A 399 10.69 -11.67 17.33
C LYS A 399 9.33 -12.26 17.75
N ALA A 400 9.13 -12.51 19.04
CA ALA A 400 7.85 -12.99 19.56
C ALA A 400 6.72 -11.96 19.38
N ALA A 401 7.02 -10.66 19.51
CA ALA A 401 6.05 -9.59 19.22
C ALA A 401 5.64 -9.57 17.74
N ALA A 402 6.60 -9.75 16.82
CA ALA A 402 6.31 -9.86 15.39
C ALA A 402 5.42 -11.08 15.07
N VAL A 403 5.72 -12.25 15.66
CA VAL A 403 4.88 -13.46 15.52
C VAL A 403 3.43 -13.18 15.92
N LYS A 404 3.22 -12.59 17.10
CA LYS A 404 1.89 -12.28 17.62
C LYS A 404 1.14 -11.26 16.75
N ALA A 405 1.85 -10.25 16.25
CA ALA A 405 1.28 -9.23 15.39
C ALA A 405 0.82 -9.82 14.04
N ILE A 406 1.64 -10.67 13.42
CA ILE A 406 1.31 -11.36 12.17
C ILE A 406 0.13 -12.32 12.37
N ALA A 407 0.17 -13.14 13.42
CA ALA A 407 -0.92 -14.06 13.74
C ALA A 407 -2.23 -13.34 14.03
N GLY A 408 -2.19 -12.22 14.76
CA GLY A 408 -3.36 -11.39 15.07
C GLY A 408 -3.96 -10.77 13.80
N LEU A 409 -3.13 -10.24 12.90
CA LEU A 409 -3.62 -9.63 11.65
C LEU A 409 -4.34 -10.64 10.74
N ALA A 410 -3.88 -11.90 10.70
CA ALA A 410 -4.54 -12.94 9.91
C ALA A 410 -5.97 -13.24 10.38
N ARG A 411 -6.30 -12.95 11.64
CA ARG A 411 -7.63 -13.14 12.23
C ARG A 411 -8.59 -11.99 11.94
N GLU A 412 -8.06 -10.84 11.53
CA GLU A 412 -8.87 -9.70 11.10
C GLU A 412 -9.45 -9.94 9.70
N ALA A 413 -10.59 -9.31 9.38
CA ALA A 413 -11.15 -9.40 8.04
C ALA A 413 -10.16 -8.87 6.98
N PRO A 414 -10.01 -9.55 5.83
CA PRO A 414 -9.07 -9.13 4.78
C PRO A 414 -9.46 -7.76 4.21
N SER A 415 -8.45 -6.91 3.94
CA SER A 415 -8.67 -5.60 3.33
C SER A 415 -8.96 -5.72 1.83
N GLU A 416 -9.61 -4.68 1.25
CA GLU A 416 -9.87 -4.61 -0.21
C GLU A 416 -8.59 -4.65 -1.05
N VAL A 417 -7.51 -4.08 -0.54
CA VAL A 417 -6.20 -4.09 -1.22
C VAL A 417 -5.70 -5.52 -1.37
N VAL A 418 -5.88 -6.33 -0.33
CA VAL A 418 -5.55 -7.77 -0.38
C VAL A 418 -6.44 -8.49 -1.38
N ALA A 419 -7.76 -8.26 -1.33
CA ALA A 419 -8.69 -8.90 -2.26
C ALA A 419 -8.32 -8.62 -3.73
N ARG A 420 -7.95 -7.37 -4.06
CA ARG A 420 -7.50 -7.01 -5.42
C ARG A 420 -6.18 -7.66 -5.83
N ALA A 421 -5.20 -7.70 -4.92
CA ALA A 421 -3.89 -8.29 -5.20
C ALA A 421 -3.98 -9.79 -5.55
N TYR A 422 -5.06 -10.45 -5.11
CA TYR A 422 -5.31 -11.89 -5.33
C TYR A 422 -6.53 -12.17 -6.18
N GLY A 423 -6.83 -11.31 -7.18
CA GLY A 423 -7.89 -11.56 -8.17
C GLY A 423 -9.31 -11.56 -7.62
N GLY A 424 -9.56 -10.97 -6.45
CA GLY A 424 -10.87 -10.90 -5.81
C GLY A 424 -11.16 -12.03 -4.80
N GLU A 425 -10.28 -13.01 -4.66
CA GLU A 425 -10.42 -14.13 -3.70
C GLU A 425 -9.66 -13.86 -2.40
N ALA A 426 -10.22 -13.07 -1.48
CA ALA A 426 -9.70 -12.97 -0.13
C ALA A 426 -10.43 -13.96 0.78
N HIS A 427 -9.69 -14.89 1.36
CA HIS A 427 -10.27 -15.86 2.29
C HIS A 427 -10.33 -15.28 3.71
N PRO A 428 -11.46 -15.43 4.43
CA PRO A 428 -11.51 -15.13 5.86
C PRO A 428 -10.60 -16.08 6.63
N PHE A 429 -10.26 -15.70 7.87
CA PHE A 429 -9.46 -16.54 8.76
C PHE A 429 -9.96 -17.99 8.80
N GLY A 430 -9.06 -18.93 8.57
CA GLY A 430 -9.38 -20.34 8.46
C GLY A 430 -8.24 -21.14 7.83
N ARG A 431 -8.51 -22.38 7.46
CA ARG A 431 -7.51 -23.34 6.92
C ARG A 431 -6.73 -22.83 5.70
N LYS A 432 -7.35 -21.97 4.89
CA LYS A 432 -6.74 -21.34 3.70
C LYS A 432 -6.22 -19.91 3.96
N SER A 433 -6.28 -19.43 5.21
CA SER A 433 -5.83 -18.11 5.61
C SER A 433 -5.32 -18.13 7.04
N LEU A 434 -4.18 -18.79 7.27
CA LEU A 434 -3.49 -18.88 8.56
C LEU A 434 -2.56 -17.68 8.80
N ILE A 435 -2.06 -17.08 7.74
CA ILE A 435 -1.16 -15.93 7.75
C ILE A 435 -1.68 -14.87 6.79
N PRO A 436 -1.38 -13.58 7.02
CA PRO A 436 -1.84 -12.51 6.15
C PRO A 436 -1.14 -12.56 4.78
N SER A 437 -1.73 -11.87 3.82
CA SER A 437 -1.14 -11.69 2.50
C SER A 437 0.08 -10.76 2.57
N PRO A 438 1.16 -10.99 1.78
CA PRO A 438 2.30 -10.08 1.67
C PRO A 438 1.94 -8.65 1.25
N PHE A 439 0.86 -8.46 0.53
CA PHE A 439 0.38 -7.13 0.09
C PHE A 439 -0.63 -6.50 1.05
N ASP A 440 -0.80 -7.03 2.26
CA ASP A 440 -1.66 -6.39 3.25
C ASP A 440 -0.99 -5.11 3.78
N PRO A 441 -1.56 -3.92 3.48
CA PRO A 441 -0.96 -2.66 3.89
C PRO A 441 -0.96 -2.45 5.41
N ARG A 442 -1.71 -3.26 6.17
CA ARG A 442 -1.78 -3.19 7.62
C ARG A 442 -0.59 -3.86 8.31
N LEU A 443 0.23 -4.65 7.59
CA LEU A 443 1.40 -5.33 8.16
C LEU A 443 2.33 -4.36 8.89
N ILE A 444 2.70 -3.24 8.25
CA ILE A 444 3.58 -2.23 8.88
C ILE A 444 2.93 -1.60 10.12
N LEU A 445 1.61 -1.40 10.11
CA LEU A 445 0.86 -0.79 11.20
C LEU A 445 0.69 -1.70 12.41
N ARG A 446 0.88 -3.01 12.24
CA ARG A 446 0.77 -4.00 13.32
C ARG A 446 2.13 -4.46 13.80
N ILE A 447 3.05 -4.78 12.88
CA ILE A 447 4.34 -5.38 13.22
C ILE A 447 5.31 -4.33 13.75
N ALA A 448 5.53 -3.20 13.04
CA ALA A 448 6.53 -2.22 13.43
C ALA A 448 6.24 -1.61 14.82
N PRO A 449 5.00 -1.21 15.20
CA PRO A 449 4.71 -0.74 16.55
C PRO A 449 4.89 -1.82 17.61
N ALA A 450 4.51 -3.07 17.35
CA ALA A 450 4.69 -4.18 18.29
C ALA A 450 6.17 -4.47 18.56
N VAL A 451 6.99 -4.41 17.52
CA VAL A 451 8.45 -4.60 17.61
C VAL A 451 9.11 -3.42 18.32
N ALA A 452 8.72 -2.18 18.00
CA ALA A 452 9.23 -0.98 18.68
C ALA A 452 8.91 -1.01 20.18
N GLN A 453 7.68 -1.38 20.54
CA GLN A 453 7.30 -1.53 21.95
C GLN A 453 8.13 -2.60 22.65
N ALA A 454 8.30 -3.77 22.05
CA ALA A 454 9.11 -4.85 22.62
C ALA A 454 10.59 -4.44 22.76
N ALA A 455 11.13 -3.66 21.84
CA ALA A 455 12.50 -3.12 21.95
C ALA A 455 12.64 -2.14 23.12
N MET A 456 11.64 -1.28 23.34
CA MET A 456 11.60 -0.38 24.48
C MET A 456 11.46 -1.14 25.81
N ASP A 457 10.55 -2.10 25.88
CA ASP A 457 10.27 -2.88 27.08
C ASP A 457 11.46 -3.75 27.48
N SER A 458 12.21 -4.27 26.52
CA SER A 458 13.43 -5.07 26.76
C SER A 458 14.71 -4.22 26.92
N GLY A 459 14.61 -2.89 26.85
CA GLY A 459 15.71 -1.95 27.14
C GLY A 459 16.79 -1.88 26.06
N VAL A 460 16.51 -2.35 24.84
CA VAL A 460 17.46 -2.30 23.70
C VAL A 460 17.28 -1.06 22.83
N ALA A 461 16.23 -0.26 23.06
CA ALA A 461 15.94 0.98 22.36
C ALA A 461 16.80 2.13 22.88
N THR A 462 17.56 2.80 21.99
CA THR A 462 18.36 4.00 22.34
C THR A 462 17.58 5.30 22.13
N ARG A 463 16.48 5.27 21.41
CA ARG A 463 15.61 6.42 21.10
C ARG A 463 14.14 6.01 21.32
N PRO A 464 13.70 5.84 22.56
CA PRO A 464 12.35 5.41 22.85
C PRO A 464 11.32 6.42 22.32
N LEU A 465 10.20 5.91 21.87
CA LEU A 465 9.05 6.71 21.39
C LEU A 465 8.22 7.16 22.60
N GLU A 466 7.88 8.44 22.64
CA GLU A 466 7.03 9.02 23.70
C GLU A 466 5.54 8.76 23.45
N ASP A 467 5.13 8.70 22.17
CA ASP A 467 3.75 8.53 21.73
C ASP A 467 3.65 7.45 20.65
N MET A 468 3.18 6.27 21.05
CA MET A 468 3.01 5.11 20.15
C MET A 468 1.84 5.31 19.17
N GLU A 469 0.82 6.10 19.54
CA GLU A 469 -0.31 6.38 18.66
C GLU A 469 0.15 7.29 17.52
N ALA A 470 0.86 8.38 17.84
CA ALA A 470 1.46 9.27 16.84
C ALA A 470 2.45 8.54 15.93
N TYR A 471 3.22 7.58 16.47
CA TYR A 471 4.09 6.73 15.67
C TYR A 471 3.31 5.85 14.69
N THR A 472 2.30 5.15 15.15
CA THR A 472 1.44 4.31 14.30
C THR A 472 0.76 5.14 13.20
N GLU A 473 0.32 6.35 13.52
CA GLU A 473 -0.20 7.30 12.53
C GLU A 473 0.85 7.70 11.49
N SER A 474 2.12 7.89 11.89
CA SER A 474 3.20 8.23 10.97
C SER A 474 3.43 7.11 9.95
N LEU A 475 3.38 5.85 10.38
CA LEU A 475 3.41 4.68 9.51
C LEU A 475 2.17 4.60 8.61
N GLY A 476 1.00 4.97 9.13
CA GLY A 476 -0.23 5.09 8.36
C GLY A 476 -0.12 6.08 7.20
N ARG A 477 0.61 7.18 7.37
CA ARG A 477 0.91 8.15 6.30
C ARG A 477 1.73 7.55 5.17
N PHE A 478 2.66 6.68 5.49
CA PHE A 478 3.45 5.97 4.49
C PHE A 478 2.60 5.03 3.64
N VAL A 479 1.66 4.32 4.26
CA VAL A 479 0.81 3.32 3.59
C VAL A 479 -0.41 3.97 2.90
N PHE A 480 -1.05 4.89 3.60
CA PHE A 480 -2.28 5.55 3.17
C PHE A 480 -2.04 7.05 3.01
N ARG A 481 -1.48 7.47 1.87
CA ARG A 481 -1.23 8.90 1.57
C ARG A 481 -2.50 9.77 1.74
N SER A 482 -3.69 9.21 1.47
CA SER A 482 -4.97 9.89 1.70
C SER A 482 -5.34 10.01 3.19
N GLY A 483 -4.81 9.16 4.06
CA GLY A 483 -5.20 9.10 5.47
C GLY A 483 -4.94 10.40 6.22
N PHE A 484 -3.81 11.04 5.96
CA PHE A 484 -3.45 12.29 6.64
C PHE A 484 -4.37 13.47 6.25
N ILE A 485 -4.66 13.61 4.95
CA ILE A 485 -5.53 14.69 4.45
C ILE A 485 -6.97 14.47 4.87
N MET A 486 -7.38 13.20 4.95
CA MET A 486 -8.74 12.82 5.38
C MET A 486 -8.92 12.77 6.91
N LYS A 487 -7.84 12.78 7.71
CA LYS A 487 -7.90 12.64 9.17
C LYS A 487 -8.84 13.65 9.86
N PRO A 488 -8.79 14.94 9.58
CA PRO A 488 -9.69 15.90 10.21
C PRO A 488 -11.16 15.54 9.97
N LEU A 489 -11.50 15.13 8.73
CA LEU A 489 -12.85 14.74 8.36
C LEU A 489 -13.30 13.45 9.05
N PHE A 490 -12.42 12.42 9.15
CA PHE A 490 -12.74 11.19 9.87
C PHE A 490 -12.96 11.45 11.37
N SER A 491 -12.10 12.25 12.00
CA SER A 491 -12.25 12.58 13.41
C SER A 491 -13.55 13.34 13.69
N GLN A 492 -13.89 14.31 12.84
CA GLN A 492 -15.13 15.06 12.94
C GLN A 492 -16.35 14.19 12.65
N ALA A 493 -16.31 13.31 11.64
CA ALA A 493 -17.40 12.39 11.32
C ALA A 493 -17.70 11.43 12.48
N LYS A 494 -16.68 10.84 13.10
CA LYS A 494 -16.80 9.95 14.26
C LYS A 494 -17.38 10.63 15.50
N ALA A 495 -17.16 11.91 15.68
CA ALA A 495 -17.68 12.66 16.83
C ALA A 495 -19.21 12.76 16.81
N ASN A 496 -19.87 12.79 15.64
CA ASN A 496 -21.34 12.85 15.52
C ASN A 496 -21.81 12.16 14.23
N PRO A 497 -21.83 10.80 14.19
CA PRO A 497 -22.16 10.04 12.97
C PRO A 497 -23.58 10.31 12.47
N LYS A 498 -23.72 10.64 11.19
CA LYS A 498 -24.99 10.93 10.50
C LYS A 498 -25.50 9.73 9.71
N ARG A 499 -26.79 9.77 9.35
CA ARG A 499 -27.43 8.74 8.53
C ARG A 499 -27.07 8.97 7.05
N VAL A 500 -26.31 8.05 6.49
CA VAL A 500 -25.90 8.13 5.08
C VAL A 500 -26.58 7.02 4.30
N ILE A 501 -27.34 7.38 3.25
CA ILE A 501 -28.02 6.44 2.39
C ILE A 501 -27.19 6.14 1.13
N TYR A 502 -27.00 4.86 0.84
CA TYR A 502 -26.27 4.37 -0.32
C TYR A 502 -27.25 3.79 -1.34
N ALA A 503 -27.25 4.40 -2.52
CA ALA A 503 -28.20 4.05 -3.58
C ALA A 503 -27.97 2.63 -4.15
N GLU A 504 -26.72 2.21 -4.30
CA GLU A 504 -26.37 0.89 -4.84
C GLU A 504 -25.95 -0.07 -3.71
N GLY A 505 -26.82 -0.30 -2.72
CA GLY A 505 -26.56 -1.10 -1.53
C GLY A 505 -26.32 -2.60 -1.78
N GLU A 506 -26.57 -3.08 -3.00
CA GLU A 506 -26.26 -4.44 -3.40
C GLU A 506 -24.83 -4.57 -3.99
N ASP A 507 -24.12 -3.46 -4.31
CA ASP A 507 -22.77 -3.50 -4.90
C ASP A 507 -21.72 -3.94 -3.86
N GLU A 508 -20.80 -4.81 -4.27
CA GLU A 508 -19.72 -5.31 -3.40
C GLU A 508 -18.89 -4.20 -2.77
N ARG A 509 -18.55 -3.17 -3.55
CA ARG A 509 -17.72 -2.04 -3.06
C ARG A 509 -18.43 -1.24 -1.99
N VAL A 510 -19.77 -1.07 -2.13
CA VAL A 510 -20.59 -0.41 -1.12
C VAL A 510 -20.67 -1.26 0.15
N LEU A 511 -20.92 -2.56 0.04
CA LEU A 511 -21.00 -3.47 1.19
C LEU A 511 -19.67 -3.50 1.96
N ARG A 512 -18.54 -3.57 1.27
CA ARG A 512 -17.20 -3.49 1.90
C ARG A 512 -16.93 -2.12 2.54
N ALA A 513 -17.34 -1.04 1.88
CA ALA A 513 -17.22 0.30 2.44
C ALA A 513 -18.07 0.47 3.70
N VAL A 514 -19.30 -0.01 3.66
CA VAL A 514 -20.24 0.06 4.80
C VAL A 514 -19.72 -0.72 5.99
N GLN A 515 -19.08 -1.88 5.79
CA GLN A 515 -18.43 -2.60 6.89
C GLN A 515 -17.38 -1.72 7.58
N VAL A 516 -16.48 -1.09 6.83
CA VAL A 516 -15.47 -0.17 7.39
C VAL A 516 -16.13 1.03 8.09
N VAL A 517 -17.17 1.60 7.49
CA VAL A 517 -17.92 2.74 8.04
C VAL A 517 -18.55 2.40 9.40
N VAL A 518 -19.07 1.17 9.54
CA VAL A 518 -19.65 0.66 10.79
C VAL A 518 -18.57 0.38 11.83
N GLU A 519 -17.52 -0.35 11.44
CA GLU A 519 -16.41 -0.72 12.32
C GLU A 519 -15.69 0.51 12.89
N GLU A 520 -15.50 1.53 12.05
CA GLU A 520 -14.86 2.78 12.46
C GLU A 520 -15.81 3.83 13.07
N GLY A 521 -17.12 3.57 13.06
CA GLY A 521 -18.13 4.49 13.62
C GLY A 521 -18.27 5.82 12.85
N ILE A 522 -18.02 5.83 11.53
CA ILE A 522 -18.00 7.05 10.71
C ILE A 522 -19.41 7.58 10.43
N ALA A 523 -20.37 6.69 10.15
CA ALA A 523 -21.75 7.02 9.83
C ALA A 523 -22.72 5.94 10.33
N LYS A 524 -24.03 6.25 10.25
CA LYS A 524 -25.13 5.28 10.41
C LYS A 524 -25.64 4.92 9.00
N PRO A 525 -25.23 3.78 8.43
CA PRO A 525 -25.54 3.46 7.04
C PRO A 525 -26.99 3.06 6.84
N ILE A 526 -27.54 3.47 5.69
CA ILE A 526 -28.83 3.02 5.15
C ILE A 526 -28.56 2.49 3.73
N LEU A 527 -28.84 1.24 3.46
CA LEU A 527 -28.64 0.65 2.12
C LEU A 527 -29.95 0.56 1.37
N ILE A 528 -29.94 0.86 0.08
CA ILE A 528 -31.08 0.57 -0.82
C ILE A 528 -30.77 -0.74 -1.53
N GLY A 529 -31.61 -1.76 -1.32
CA GLY A 529 -31.40 -3.06 -1.93
C GLY A 529 -32.44 -4.11 -1.48
N ARG A 530 -32.44 -5.24 -2.17
CA ARG A 530 -33.30 -6.38 -1.84
C ARG A 530 -32.67 -7.21 -0.72
N PRO A 531 -33.40 -7.52 0.37
CA PRO A 531 -32.82 -8.20 1.53
C PRO A 531 -32.09 -9.49 1.18
N ASN A 532 -32.73 -10.37 0.42
CA ASN A 532 -32.13 -11.66 0.03
C ASN A 532 -30.84 -11.51 -0.78
N VAL A 533 -30.75 -10.47 -1.62
CA VAL A 533 -29.55 -10.21 -2.44
C VAL A 533 -28.42 -9.68 -1.58
N VAL A 534 -28.71 -8.73 -0.69
CA VAL A 534 -27.73 -8.15 0.24
C VAL A 534 -27.16 -9.25 1.16
N GLU A 535 -28.01 -10.08 1.77
CA GLU A 535 -27.58 -11.19 2.63
C GLU A 535 -26.74 -12.22 1.88
N ALA A 536 -27.16 -12.63 0.68
CA ALA A 536 -26.39 -13.58 -0.12
C ALA A 536 -25.03 -13.04 -0.52
N ARG A 537 -24.94 -11.74 -0.87
CA ARG A 537 -23.66 -11.08 -1.21
C ARG A 537 -22.77 -10.89 0.01
N MET A 538 -23.31 -10.46 1.16
CA MET A 538 -22.54 -10.38 2.39
C MET A 538 -21.92 -11.73 2.77
N LYS A 539 -22.71 -12.81 2.70
CA LYS A 539 -22.19 -14.17 2.93
C LYS A 539 -21.12 -14.57 1.94
N ARG A 540 -21.33 -14.27 0.65
CA ARG A 540 -20.34 -14.57 -0.42
C ARG A 540 -19.02 -13.84 -0.19
N PHE A 541 -19.07 -12.59 0.26
CA PHE A 541 -17.89 -11.75 0.47
C PHE A 541 -17.28 -11.87 1.87
N GLY A 542 -17.83 -12.73 2.73
CA GLY A 542 -17.32 -12.95 4.10
C GLY A 542 -17.49 -11.74 5.01
N LEU A 543 -18.53 -10.91 4.78
CA LEU A 543 -18.78 -9.72 5.60
C LEU A 543 -19.62 -10.08 6.82
N SER A 544 -19.21 -9.55 7.99
CA SER A 544 -19.81 -9.88 9.29
C SER A 544 -20.81 -8.82 9.77
N MET A 545 -21.69 -8.34 8.88
CA MET A 545 -22.73 -7.38 9.21
C MET A 545 -24.12 -8.04 9.27
N GLU A 546 -25.04 -7.41 10.00
CA GLU A 546 -26.44 -7.85 10.16
C GLU A 546 -27.37 -6.68 9.85
N ILE A 547 -28.41 -6.96 9.01
CA ILE A 547 -29.47 -6.00 8.69
C ILE A 547 -30.21 -5.64 9.99
N GLY A 548 -30.52 -4.36 10.17
CA GLY A 548 -31.24 -3.84 11.35
C GLY A 548 -30.39 -3.64 12.59
N ARG A 549 -29.18 -4.22 12.65
CA ARG A 549 -28.22 -4.01 13.74
C ARG A 549 -27.10 -3.07 13.35
N HIS A 550 -26.46 -3.32 12.23
CA HIS A 550 -25.29 -2.58 11.75
C HIS A 550 -25.65 -1.52 10.71
N PHE A 551 -26.73 -1.75 9.96
CA PHE A 551 -27.27 -0.79 8.99
C PHE A 551 -28.78 -1.01 8.78
N GLU A 552 -29.48 0.05 8.35
CA GLU A 552 -30.88 0.00 7.92
C GLU A 552 -30.96 -0.39 6.44
N LEU A 553 -32.01 -1.14 6.06
CA LEU A 553 -32.25 -1.53 4.66
C LEU A 553 -33.58 -0.95 4.16
N VAL A 554 -33.52 -0.26 3.02
CA VAL A 554 -34.67 0.21 2.25
C VAL A 554 -34.89 -0.75 1.10
N ASN A 555 -35.97 -1.55 1.16
CA ASN A 555 -36.34 -2.46 0.08
C ASN A 555 -37.15 -1.72 -0.98
N PRO A 556 -36.65 -1.50 -2.21
CA PRO A 556 -37.37 -0.77 -3.25
C PRO A 556 -38.69 -1.45 -3.67
N GLU A 557 -38.84 -2.76 -3.41
CA GLU A 557 -40.03 -3.53 -3.78
C GLU A 557 -41.16 -3.41 -2.73
N ASP A 558 -40.79 -3.24 -1.44
CA ASP A 558 -41.77 -3.27 -0.33
C ASP A 558 -41.33 -2.34 0.83
N ASP A 559 -41.22 -1.03 0.57
CA ASP A 559 -40.95 -0.02 1.61
C ASP A 559 -42.24 0.68 2.01
N PRO A 560 -42.57 0.76 3.30
CA PRO A 560 -43.81 1.43 3.79
C PRO A 560 -43.89 2.91 3.40
N ARG A 561 -42.76 3.57 3.17
CA ARG A 561 -42.63 5.01 2.79
C ARG A 561 -42.92 5.23 1.29
N TYR A 562 -43.13 4.18 0.50
CA TYR A 562 -43.28 4.30 -0.95
C TYR A 562 -44.31 5.34 -1.40
N ARG A 563 -45.50 5.36 -0.77
CA ARG A 563 -46.57 6.31 -1.14
C ARG A 563 -46.15 7.76 -0.87
N ASP A 564 -45.47 7.97 0.23
CA ASP A 564 -44.98 9.28 0.64
C ASP A 564 -43.86 9.75 -0.31
N TYR A 565 -42.97 8.85 -0.69
CA TYR A 565 -41.91 9.15 -1.67
C TYR A 565 -42.47 9.55 -3.03
N VAL A 566 -43.51 8.85 -3.50
CA VAL A 566 -44.22 9.22 -4.74
C VAL A 566 -44.87 10.61 -4.62
N ALA A 567 -45.57 10.90 -3.52
CA ALA A 567 -46.17 12.22 -3.29
C ALA A 567 -45.15 13.33 -3.27
N THR A 568 -44.06 13.15 -2.48
CA THR A 568 -42.94 14.09 -2.40
C THR A 568 -42.27 14.31 -3.76
N TYR A 569 -42.13 13.27 -4.58
CA TYR A 569 -41.52 13.40 -5.90
C TYR A 569 -42.39 14.19 -6.87
N VAL A 570 -43.71 13.92 -6.86
CA VAL A 570 -44.68 14.68 -7.69
C VAL A 570 -44.70 16.15 -7.26
N GLU A 571 -44.66 16.45 -5.97
CA GLU A 571 -44.55 17.82 -5.45
C GLU A 571 -43.25 18.49 -5.93
N ALA A 572 -42.12 17.84 -5.83
CA ALA A 572 -40.81 18.42 -6.17
C ALA A 572 -40.59 18.60 -7.67
N ALA A 573 -41.07 17.67 -8.49
CA ALA A 573 -40.71 17.58 -9.90
C ALA A 573 -41.91 17.53 -10.87
N GLY A 574 -43.13 17.62 -10.38
CA GLY A 574 -44.32 17.61 -11.22
C GLY A 574 -44.36 18.77 -12.24
N ARG A 575 -43.95 19.97 -11.81
CA ARG A 575 -43.84 21.11 -12.74
C ARG A 575 -42.61 21.04 -13.67
N LYS A 576 -41.77 20.02 -13.50
CA LYS A 576 -40.61 19.70 -14.35
C LYS A 576 -40.89 18.51 -15.27
N GLY A 577 -42.16 18.11 -15.40
CA GLY A 577 -42.61 17.06 -16.32
C GLY A 577 -42.69 15.65 -15.73
N ILE A 578 -42.58 15.46 -14.43
CA ILE A 578 -42.78 14.17 -13.77
C ILE A 578 -44.28 13.93 -13.51
N THR A 579 -44.85 12.97 -14.23
CA THR A 579 -46.23 12.55 -13.99
C THR A 579 -46.33 11.61 -12.78
N PRO A 580 -47.53 11.47 -12.16
CA PRO A 580 -47.70 10.54 -11.04
C PRO A 580 -47.34 9.08 -11.39
N ASP A 581 -47.61 8.63 -12.63
CA ASP A 581 -47.24 7.28 -13.07
C ASP A 581 -45.74 7.12 -13.27
N ALA A 582 -45.05 8.11 -13.86
CA ALA A 582 -43.61 8.14 -13.94
C ALA A 582 -42.96 8.17 -12.53
N ALA A 583 -43.52 8.94 -11.61
CA ALA A 583 -43.08 8.97 -10.23
C ALA A 583 -43.17 7.60 -9.55
N ARG A 584 -44.31 6.89 -9.69
CA ARG A 584 -44.49 5.53 -9.16
C ARG A 584 -43.46 4.54 -9.69
N THR A 585 -43.16 4.63 -10.99
CA THR A 585 -42.14 3.78 -11.62
C THR A 585 -40.75 4.10 -11.10
N LEU A 586 -40.36 5.38 -11.11
CA LEU A 586 -38.99 5.80 -10.72
C LEU A 586 -38.68 5.53 -9.24
N VAL A 587 -39.68 5.68 -8.34
CA VAL A 587 -39.52 5.39 -6.91
C VAL A 587 -39.31 3.88 -6.62
N ARG A 588 -39.58 3.00 -7.60
CA ARG A 588 -39.33 1.54 -7.48
C ARG A 588 -38.07 1.08 -8.22
N THR A 589 -37.69 1.80 -9.27
CA THR A 589 -36.67 1.31 -10.20
C THR A 589 -35.37 2.14 -10.19
N ASN A 590 -35.36 3.31 -9.54
CA ASN A 590 -34.22 4.19 -9.53
C ASN A 590 -33.75 4.49 -8.10
N SER A 591 -32.71 3.81 -7.69
CA SER A 591 -32.15 3.92 -6.34
C SER A 591 -31.68 5.34 -5.98
N THR A 592 -31.14 6.10 -6.95
CA THR A 592 -30.78 7.52 -6.73
C THR A 592 -32.01 8.37 -6.41
N VAL A 593 -33.15 8.13 -7.09
CA VAL A 593 -34.42 8.85 -6.81
C VAL A 593 -34.89 8.50 -5.40
N ILE A 594 -34.86 7.22 -5.01
CA ILE A 594 -35.25 6.78 -3.66
C ILE A 594 -34.36 7.45 -2.61
N GLY A 595 -33.03 7.42 -2.79
CA GLY A 595 -32.08 8.03 -1.86
C GLY A 595 -32.23 9.55 -1.76
N ALA A 596 -32.44 10.24 -2.88
CA ALA A 596 -32.66 11.70 -2.89
C ALA A 596 -33.96 12.10 -2.18
N LEU A 597 -35.04 11.28 -2.33
CA LEU A 597 -36.30 11.50 -1.61
C LEU A 597 -36.14 11.25 -0.11
N ALA A 598 -35.41 10.22 0.30
CA ALA A 598 -35.08 9.98 1.71
C ALA A 598 -34.35 11.16 2.34
N VAL A 599 -33.36 11.73 1.64
CA VAL A 599 -32.61 12.91 2.12
C VAL A 599 -33.52 14.15 2.15
N ARG A 600 -34.33 14.37 1.11
CA ARG A 600 -35.27 15.51 1.10
C ARG A 600 -36.24 15.46 2.27
N ARG A 601 -36.80 14.32 2.59
CA ARG A 601 -37.74 14.10 3.69
C ARG A 601 -37.11 14.12 5.08
N GLY A 602 -35.79 13.95 5.16
CA GLY A 602 -35.05 13.81 6.43
C GLY A 602 -35.06 12.39 6.99
N ASP A 603 -35.38 11.36 6.17
CA ASP A 603 -35.21 9.95 6.52
C ASP A 603 -33.71 9.58 6.52
N ALA A 604 -32.89 10.28 5.72
CA ALA A 604 -31.44 10.25 5.72
C ALA A 604 -30.86 11.68 5.72
N ASP A 605 -29.60 11.82 6.14
CA ASP A 605 -28.94 13.12 6.27
C ASP A 605 -28.03 13.41 5.06
N ALA A 606 -27.55 12.37 4.39
CA ALA A 606 -26.73 12.48 3.17
C ALA A 606 -26.96 11.31 2.21
N LEU A 607 -26.65 11.51 0.93
CA LEU A 607 -26.76 10.51 -0.16
C LEU A 607 -25.41 10.23 -0.78
N ILE A 608 -25.11 8.94 -0.98
CA ILE A 608 -24.02 8.42 -1.84
C ILE A 608 -24.65 7.58 -2.95
N CYS A 609 -24.40 7.93 -4.23
CA CYS A 609 -24.99 7.23 -5.39
C CYS A 609 -24.06 7.27 -6.61
N GLY A 610 -24.37 6.54 -7.68
CA GLY A 610 -23.79 6.75 -9.01
C GLY A 610 -22.75 5.73 -9.46
N LEU A 611 -22.67 4.55 -8.84
CA LEU A 611 -21.80 3.47 -9.33
C LEU A 611 -22.19 2.98 -10.72
N GLU A 612 -23.46 3.09 -11.05
CA GLU A 612 -24.03 2.69 -12.34
C GLU A 612 -24.70 3.88 -13.04
N GLY A 613 -24.67 3.86 -14.37
CA GLY A 613 -25.36 4.85 -15.17
C GLY A 613 -24.57 6.13 -15.43
N ARG A 614 -25.24 7.15 -15.99
CA ARG A 614 -24.61 8.41 -16.42
C ARG A 614 -24.58 9.42 -15.28
N PHE A 615 -23.43 10.02 -15.01
CA PHE A 615 -23.22 11.04 -13.98
C PHE A 615 -24.23 12.19 -14.08
N GLN A 616 -24.42 12.78 -15.26
CA GLN A 616 -25.33 13.89 -15.51
C GLN A 616 -26.80 13.57 -15.19
N SER A 617 -27.21 12.30 -15.37
CA SER A 617 -28.58 11.87 -14.99
C SER A 617 -28.77 11.91 -13.48
N ARG A 618 -27.72 11.57 -12.72
CA ARG A 618 -27.72 11.62 -11.25
C ARG A 618 -27.76 13.08 -10.75
N VAL A 619 -26.92 13.95 -11.37
CA VAL A 619 -26.97 15.40 -11.10
C VAL A 619 -28.38 15.94 -11.27
N LYS A 620 -29.07 15.59 -12.37
CA LYS A 620 -30.44 16.01 -12.64
C LYS A 620 -31.41 15.55 -11.54
N HIS A 621 -31.34 14.26 -11.13
CA HIS A 621 -32.23 13.76 -10.08
C HIS A 621 -32.00 14.47 -8.73
N ILE A 622 -30.72 14.69 -8.37
CA ILE A 622 -30.38 15.42 -7.16
C ILE A 622 -30.90 16.86 -7.22
N LYS A 623 -30.68 17.57 -8.34
CA LYS A 623 -31.16 18.94 -8.56
C LYS A 623 -32.69 19.04 -8.51
N ASP A 624 -33.39 18.08 -9.12
CA ASP A 624 -34.85 18.08 -9.19
C ASP A 624 -35.52 17.75 -7.85
N ILE A 625 -34.91 16.89 -7.04
CA ILE A 625 -35.48 16.35 -5.79
C ILE A 625 -34.94 17.09 -4.57
N ILE A 626 -33.63 17.15 -4.38
CA ILE A 626 -33.02 17.79 -3.22
C ILE A 626 -33.03 19.32 -3.38
N GLY A 627 -32.78 19.80 -4.61
CA GLY A 627 -32.69 21.22 -4.93
C GLY A 627 -31.26 21.76 -4.73
N LEU A 628 -31.14 23.06 -4.96
CA LEU A 628 -29.90 23.81 -4.75
C LEU A 628 -29.91 24.49 -3.38
N ALA A 629 -28.75 24.69 -2.79
CA ALA A 629 -28.58 25.46 -1.58
C ALA A 629 -28.97 26.93 -1.82
N PRO A 630 -29.40 27.67 -0.79
CA PRO A 630 -29.74 29.11 -0.93
C PRO A 630 -28.56 29.88 -1.53
N GLY A 631 -28.84 30.71 -2.55
CA GLY A 631 -27.85 31.54 -3.23
C GLY A 631 -26.97 30.80 -4.25
N VAL A 632 -27.13 29.50 -4.41
CA VAL A 632 -26.40 28.69 -5.41
C VAL A 632 -27.19 28.63 -6.71
N ASN A 633 -26.57 28.99 -7.83
CA ASN A 633 -27.20 28.99 -9.16
C ASN A 633 -27.02 27.65 -9.87
N GLU A 634 -25.91 26.96 -9.67
CA GLU A 634 -25.60 25.69 -10.33
C GLU A 634 -24.70 24.82 -9.43
N MET A 635 -24.76 23.50 -9.61
CA MET A 635 -23.87 22.54 -8.96
C MET A 635 -22.50 22.53 -9.63
N ALA A 636 -21.48 22.15 -8.88
CA ALA A 636 -20.13 21.88 -9.37
C ALA A 636 -19.54 20.62 -8.74
N ALA A 637 -18.45 20.12 -9.29
CA ALA A 637 -17.73 18.96 -8.74
C ALA A 637 -16.26 19.30 -8.46
N LEU A 638 -15.86 19.15 -7.19
CA LEU A 638 -14.50 19.29 -6.72
C LEU A 638 -13.84 17.90 -6.63
N SER A 639 -12.70 17.71 -7.26
CA SER A 639 -11.92 16.49 -7.17
C SER A 639 -10.57 16.77 -6.53
N LEU A 640 -10.22 16.00 -5.50
CA LEU A 640 -8.92 16.06 -4.85
C LEU A 640 -8.01 14.97 -5.44
N VAL A 641 -6.77 15.32 -5.79
CA VAL A 641 -5.69 14.39 -6.12
C VAL A 641 -4.54 14.55 -5.13
N ILE A 642 -4.13 13.44 -4.54
CA ILE A 642 -3.03 13.38 -3.58
C ILE A 642 -1.85 12.75 -4.26
N THR A 643 -0.82 13.56 -4.52
CA THR A 643 0.41 13.17 -5.21
C THR A 643 1.57 13.05 -4.23
N SER A 644 2.74 12.67 -4.72
CA SER A 644 3.99 12.71 -3.93
C SER A 644 4.43 14.14 -3.57
N LYS A 645 3.98 15.15 -4.35
CA LYS A 645 4.32 16.57 -4.14
C LYS A 645 3.35 17.29 -3.22
N GLY A 646 2.09 16.85 -3.14
CA GLY A 646 1.06 17.51 -2.34
C GLY A 646 -0.35 17.09 -2.71
N ALA A 647 -1.31 17.79 -2.11
CA ALA A 647 -2.74 17.64 -2.35
C ALA A 647 -3.25 18.81 -3.19
N TYR A 648 -3.89 18.51 -4.31
CA TYR A 648 -4.40 19.49 -5.25
C TYR A 648 -5.88 19.25 -5.51
N PHE A 649 -6.66 20.31 -5.40
CA PHE A 649 -8.09 20.30 -5.69
C PHE A 649 -8.35 20.88 -7.08
N LEU A 650 -9.12 20.16 -7.91
CA LEU A 650 -9.46 20.57 -9.27
C LEU A 650 -10.99 20.75 -9.40
N ALA A 651 -11.45 21.83 -10.00
CA ALA A 651 -12.86 22.11 -10.29
C ALA A 651 -13.04 22.83 -11.65
N ASP A 652 -14.17 22.67 -12.33
CA ASP A 652 -15.21 21.67 -12.17
C ASP A 652 -14.89 20.43 -13.01
N THR A 653 -14.79 19.27 -12.36
CA THR A 653 -14.35 18.07 -13.06
C THR A 653 -15.46 17.24 -13.70
N HIS A 654 -16.76 17.51 -13.40
CA HIS A 654 -17.85 16.60 -13.81
C HIS A 654 -19.20 17.22 -14.15
N VAL A 655 -19.47 18.48 -13.85
CA VAL A 655 -20.84 19.04 -13.91
C VAL A 655 -21.02 20.10 -14.98
N GLN A 656 -20.29 21.23 -14.91
CA GLN A 656 -20.54 22.42 -15.73
C GLN A 656 -19.70 22.38 -17.02
N PHE A 657 -20.35 22.27 -18.17
CA PHE A 657 -19.64 22.15 -19.46
C PHE A 657 -18.82 23.39 -19.85
N ASP A 658 -19.43 24.57 -19.84
CA ASP A 658 -18.80 25.87 -20.12
C ASP A 658 -19.39 26.95 -19.22
N PRO A 659 -18.93 27.03 -17.96
CA PRO A 659 -19.47 27.99 -16.98
C PRO A 659 -19.20 29.44 -17.38
N THR A 660 -20.10 30.35 -16.99
CA THR A 660 -19.87 31.81 -17.08
C THR A 660 -18.87 32.30 -16.03
N ALA A 661 -18.39 33.52 -16.15
CA ALA A 661 -17.50 34.13 -15.16
C ALA A 661 -18.14 34.15 -13.75
N GLU A 662 -19.42 34.45 -13.64
CA GLU A 662 -20.17 34.44 -12.38
C GLU A 662 -20.26 33.03 -11.79
N GLN A 663 -20.54 32.03 -12.63
CA GLN A 663 -20.59 30.62 -12.20
C GLN A 663 -19.22 30.12 -11.73
N ILE A 664 -18.12 30.54 -12.39
CA ILE A 664 -16.75 30.26 -11.95
C ILE A 664 -16.48 30.90 -10.60
N ALA A 665 -16.94 32.15 -10.40
CA ALA A 665 -16.78 32.82 -9.11
C ALA A 665 -17.55 32.12 -7.99
N ASP A 666 -18.82 31.74 -8.23
CA ASP A 666 -19.64 30.96 -7.28
C ASP A 666 -18.95 29.65 -6.89
N MET A 667 -18.53 28.89 -7.88
CA MET A 667 -17.83 27.62 -7.69
C MET A 667 -16.54 27.80 -6.90
N THR A 668 -15.73 28.82 -7.23
CA THR A 668 -14.44 29.08 -6.59
C THR A 668 -14.59 29.37 -5.10
N ILE A 669 -15.54 30.23 -4.74
CA ILE A 669 -15.86 30.59 -3.35
C ILE A 669 -16.35 29.34 -2.59
N ALA A 670 -17.20 28.54 -3.20
CA ALA A 670 -17.69 27.30 -2.61
C ALA A 670 -16.56 26.27 -2.43
N CYS A 671 -15.67 26.11 -3.42
CA CYS A 671 -14.49 25.23 -3.31
C CYS A 671 -13.60 25.61 -2.13
N ALA A 672 -13.36 26.91 -1.90
CA ALA A 672 -12.55 27.40 -0.78
C ALA A 672 -13.08 26.91 0.57
N SER A 673 -14.40 26.94 0.78
CA SER A 673 -15.00 26.48 2.02
C SER A 673 -14.85 24.97 2.21
N HIS A 674 -14.94 24.19 1.13
CA HIS A 674 -14.69 22.74 1.19
C HIS A 674 -13.22 22.41 1.50
N VAL A 675 -12.27 23.14 0.93
CA VAL A 675 -10.82 22.94 1.19
C VAL A 675 -10.48 23.19 2.65
N ARG A 676 -11.07 24.22 3.27
CA ARG A 676 -10.88 24.50 4.71
C ARG A 676 -11.36 23.36 5.61
N ARG A 677 -12.36 22.58 5.21
CA ARG A 677 -12.82 21.41 5.97
C ARG A 677 -11.77 20.29 6.02
N PHE A 678 -10.84 20.25 5.06
CA PHE A 678 -9.68 19.36 5.09
C PHE A 678 -8.55 19.88 5.99
N GLY A 679 -8.76 21.01 6.69
CA GLY A 679 -7.74 21.66 7.50
C GLY A 679 -6.65 22.38 6.67
N MET A 680 -6.95 22.74 5.43
CA MET A 680 -6.04 23.40 4.50
C MET A 680 -6.52 24.80 4.17
N GLU A 681 -5.60 25.78 4.12
CA GLU A 681 -5.91 27.09 3.58
C GLU A 681 -5.96 27.02 2.04
N PRO A 682 -7.05 27.53 1.42
CA PRO A 682 -7.19 27.52 -0.02
C PRO A 682 -6.31 28.59 -0.67
N LYS A 683 -5.38 28.15 -1.52
CA LYS A 683 -4.56 28.98 -2.41
C LYS A 683 -4.99 28.71 -3.83
N ILE A 684 -5.72 29.64 -4.43
CA ILE A 684 -6.53 29.38 -5.61
C ILE A 684 -5.92 30.01 -6.84
N ALA A 685 -5.70 29.23 -7.88
CA ALA A 685 -5.31 29.72 -9.20
C ALA A 685 -6.46 29.55 -10.22
N LEU A 686 -6.81 30.64 -10.89
CA LEU A 686 -7.71 30.61 -12.04
C LEU A 686 -6.88 30.31 -13.30
N LEU A 687 -7.01 29.09 -13.82
CA LEU A 687 -6.13 28.61 -14.89
C LEU A 687 -6.60 28.99 -16.30
N SER A 688 -5.63 29.30 -17.14
CA SER A 688 -5.80 29.58 -18.56
C SER A 688 -4.54 29.19 -19.33
N HIS A 689 -4.59 29.32 -20.66
CA HIS A 689 -3.39 29.31 -21.52
C HIS A 689 -2.66 30.66 -21.54
N SER A 690 -3.13 31.65 -20.79
CA SER A 690 -2.65 33.05 -20.71
C SER A 690 -2.18 33.31 -19.29
N ASP A 691 -1.12 34.11 -19.13
CA ASP A 691 -0.66 34.63 -17.84
C ASP A 691 -0.98 36.14 -17.77
N PHE A 692 -1.77 36.55 -16.78
CA PHE A 692 -2.00 37.93 -16.34
C PHE A 692 -2.20 38.93 -17.50
N GLY A 693 -3.04 38.62 -18.49
CA GLY A 693 -3.35 39.48 -19.61
C GLY A 693 -2.49 39.27 -20.87
N ALA A 694 -1.71 38.18 -20.93
CA ALA A 694 -0.88 37.90 -22.10
C ALA A 694 -1.70 37.60 -23.38
N ALA A 695 -2.97 37.17 -23.24
CA ALA A 695 -3.88 36.94 -24.37
C ALA A 695 -5.32 37.42 -24.07
N ASP A 696 -6.04 37.82 -25.13
CA ASP A 696 -7.43 38.29 -25.06
C ASP A 696 -8.42 37.25 -25.65
N SER A 697 -8.11 35.97 -25.48
CA SER A 697 -9.04 34.91 -25.87
C SER A 697 -10.30 34.93 -24.96
N ARG A 698 -11.42 34.44 -25.50
CA ARG A 698 -12.68 34.34 -24.74
C ARG A 698 -12.49 33.60 -23.41
N SER A 699 -11.64 32.57 -23.39
CA SER A 699 -11.36 31.79 -22.17
C SER A 699 -10.56 32.63 -21.17
N ALA A 700 -9.52 33.35 -21.58
CA ALA A 700 -8.72 34.19 -20.70
C ALA A 700 -9.52 35.38 -20.15
N LEU A 701 -10.29 36.07 -20.97
CA LEU A 701 -11.19 37.14 -20.56
C LEU A 701 -12.22 36.67 -19.50
N LYS A 702 -12.82 35.50 -19.73
CA LYS A 702 -13.77 34.91 -18.77
C LYS A 702 -13.13 34.67 -17.41
N MET A 703 -11.90 34.20 -17.34
CA MET A 703 -11.19 33.94 -16.08
C MET A 703 -10.80 35.24 -15.38
N ARG A 704 -10.44 36.31 -16.11
CA ARG A 704 -10.22 37.66 -15.54
C ARG A 704 -11.51 38.27 -14.98
N GLU A 705 -12.63 38.14 -15.70
CA GLU A 705 -13.95 38.54 -15.22
C GLU A 705 -14.34 37.78 -13.95
N ALA A 706 -14.09 36.48 -13.90
CA ALA A 706 -14.33 35.67 -12.73
C ALA A 706 -13.49 36.13 -11.53
N LEU A 707 -12.20 36.45 -11.74
CA LEU A 707 -11.37 37.04 -10.67
C LEU A 707 -11.93 38.34 -10.14
N ALA A 708 -12.42 39.24 -11.01
CA ALA A 708 -13.05 40.47 -10.59
C ALA A 708 -14.30 40.23 -9.71
N CYS A 709 -15.16 39.29 -10.14
CA CYS A 709 -16.35 38.89 -9.35
C CYS A 709 -15.95 38.27 -7.99
N ILE A 710 -14.91 37.47 -7.93
CA ILE A 710 -14.43 36.86 -6.67
C ILE A 710 -13.88 37.96 -5.75
N THR A 711 -13.06 38.85 -6.28
CA THR A 711 -12.44 39.93 -5.49
C THR A 711 -13.48 40.87 -4.88
N GLU A 712 -14.58 41.14 -5.59
CA GLU A 712 -15.69 41.92 -5.08
C GLU A 712 -16.45 41.19 -3.96
N ARG A 713 -16.70 39.89 -4.12
CA ARG A 713 -17.59 39.13 -3.24
C ARG A 713 -16.86 38.45 -2.08
N ALA A 714 -15.58 38.15 -2.23
CA ALA A 714 -14.72 37.47 -1.26
C ALA A 714 -13.31 38.07 -1.25
N PRO A 715 -13.13 39.34 -0.81
CA PRO A 715 -11.85 40.07 -0.92
C PRO A 715 -10.71 39.44 -0.13
N ASP A 716 -11.02 38.71 0.93
CA ASP A 716 -10.04 38.04 1.80
C ASP A 716 -9.58 36.68 1.27
N LEU A 717 -10.15 36.22 0.14
CA LEU A 717 -9.77 34.94 -0.43
C LEU A 717 -8.43 35.07 -1.18
N GLU A 718 -7.48 34.19 -0.87
CA GLU A 718 -6.20 34.12 -1.60
C GLU A 718 -6.42 33.46 -2.96
N VAL A 719 -6.70 34.30 -3.96
CA VAL A 719 -6.99 33.91 -5.33
C VAL A 719 -6.33 34.85 -6.32
N ASP A 720 -5.77 34.29 -7.40
CA ASP A 720 -5.20 35.09 -8.48
C ASP A 720 -5.32 34.37 -9.85
N GLY A 721 -5.08 35.10 -10.93
CA GLY A 721 -5.14 34.66 -12.32
C GLY A 721 -5.65 35.74 -13.27
N GLU A 722 -5.87 35.46 -14.58
CA GLU A 722 -5.66 34.12 -15.14
C GLU A 722 -4.17 33.85 -15.23
N MET A 723 -3.80 32.57 -15.05
CA MET A 723 -2.40 32.13 -15.18
C MET A 723 -2.29 30.73 -15.76
N GLN A 724 -1.12 30.40 -16.29
CA GLN A 724 -0.80 29.03 -16.72
C GLN A 724 -0.55 28.12 -15.51
N ALA A 725 -0.65 26.79 -15.72
CA ALA A 725 -0.53 25.84 -14.65
C ALA A 725 0.86 25.79 -14.01
N ASP A 726 1.93 26.05 -14.75
CA ASP A 726 3.30 26.14 -14.23
C ASP A 726 3.51 27.39 -13.37
N SER A 727 2.94 28.53 -13.73
CA SER A 727 2.90 29.75 -12.92
C SER A 727 2.09 29.54 -11.62
N ALA A 728 1.03 28.73 -11.68
CA ALA A 728 0.22 28.37 -10.49
C ALA A 728 0.99 27.48 -9.50
N LEU A 729 1.76 26.53 -10.02
CA LEU A 729 2.47 25.49 -9.24
C LEU A 729 3.95 25.83 -8.96
N SER A 730 4.41 27.02 -9.32
CA SER A 730 5.77 27.51 -9.05
C SER A 730 5.77 28.99 -8.76
N GLU A 731 5.98 29.34 -7.49
CA GLU A 731 6.11 30.73 -7.04
C GLU A 731 7.20 31.49 -7.81
N MET A 732 8.35 30.84 -8.00
CA MET A 732 9.48 31.44 -8.71
C MET A 732 9.14 31.78 -10.18
N LEU A 733 8.36 30.94 -10.88
CA LEU A 733 7.92 31.25 -12.24
C LEU A 733 6.89 32.38 -12.24
N ARG A 734 5.94 32.32 -11.32
CA ARG A 734 4.89 33.35 -11.17
C ARG A 734 5.46 34.73 -10.85
N GLU A 735 6.42 34.84 -9.94
CA GLU A 735 7.09 36.09 -9.60
C GLU A 735 7.84 36.73 -10.78
N ARG A 736 8.36 35.92 -11.71
CA ARG A 736 8.99 36.41 -12.94
C ARG A 736 7.98 37.05 -13.90
N VAL A 737 6.76 36.49 -13.93
CA VAL A 737 5.70 36.97 -14.84
C VAL A 737 4.93 38.11 -14.18
N ASN A 738 4.57 37.98 -12.92
CA ASN A 738 3.85 38.98 -12.13
C ASN A 738 4.34 39.06 -10.69
N PRO A 739 5.31 39.95 -10.37
CA PRO A 739 5.83 40.15 -9.03
C PRO A 739 4.78 40.68 -8.01
N HIS A 740 3.62 41.09 -8.48
CA HIS A 740 2.52 41.61 -7.66
C HIS A 740 1.36 40.63 -7.51
N SER A 741 1.59 39.36 -7.82
CA SER A 741 0.60 38.31 -7.62
C SER A 741 0.13 38.26 -6.18
N ARG A 742 -1.18 38.09 -5.99
CA ARG A 742 -1.80 37.92 -4.65
C ARG A 742 -1.60 36.54 -4.05
N LEU A 743 -1.20 35.58 -4.87
CA LEU A 743 -1.00 34.19 -4.48
C LEU A 743 0.41 34.01 -3.91
N THR A 744 0.53 33.39 -2.73
CA THR A 744 1.80 33.10 -2.08
C THR A 744 2.10 31.60 -2.15
N GLY A 745 3.36 31.20 -2.41
CA GLY A 745 3.73 29.79 -2.55
C GLY A 745 3.06 29.11 -3.75
N GLU A 746 2.81 27.82 -3.65
CA GLU A 746 2.14 27.02 -4.68
C GLU A 746 0.62 27.02 -4.49
N ALA A 747 -0.15 27.06 -5.58
CA ALA A 747 -1.59 26.87 -5.55
C ALA A 747 -1.93 25.43 -5.15
N ASN A 748 -2.96 25.27 -4.32
CA ASN A 748 -3.53 23.96 -3.99
C ASN A 748 -4.97 23.78 -4.52
N VAL A 749 -5.58 24.83 -5.06
CA VAL A 749 -6.90 24.79 -5.71
C VAL A 749 -6.76 25.33 -7.14
N LEU A 750 -7.10 24.49 -8.10
CA LEU A 750 -6.94 24.76 -9.53
C LEU A 750 -8.30 24.82 -10.19
N ILE A 751 -8.71 26.02 -10.58
CA ILE A 751 -10.01 26.29 -11.21
C ILE A 751 -9.81 26.39 -12.72
N MET A 752 -10.48 25.51 -13.45
CA MET A 752 -10.38 25.40 -14.89
C MET A 752 -11.44 26.20 -15.63
N PRO A 753 -11.19 26.65 -16.86
CA PRO A 753 -12.14 27.48 -17.61
C PRO A 753 -13.38 26.72 -18.11
N ASN A 754 -13.33 25.39 -18.20
CA ASN A 754 -14.42 24.54 -18.69
C ASN A 754 -14.21 23.07 -18.27
N LEU A 755 -15.22 22.24 -18.50
CA LEU A 755 -15.24 20.84 -18.11
C LEU A 755 -14.12 20.03 -18.76
N ASP A 756 -13.86 20.22 -20.06
CA ASP A 756 -12.84 19.45 -20.79
C ASP A 756 -11.46 19.69 -20.19
N ALA A 757 -11.10 20.94 -19.92
CA ALA A 757 -9.82 21.28 -19.29
C ALA A 757 -9.70 20.65 -17.91
N ALA A 758 -10.75 20.74 -17.08
CA ALA A 758 -10.75 20.20 -15.73
C ALA A 758 -10.69 18.65 -15.70
N ASN A 759 -11.53 17.99 -16.49
CA ASN A 759 -11.59 16.54 -16.54
C ASN A 759 -10.30 15.94 -17.11
N ILE A 760 -9.79 16.47 -18.22
CA ILE A 760 -8.54 16.01 -18.83
C ILE A 760 -7.38 16.19 -17.84
N ALA A 761 -7.22 17.37 -17.23
CA ALA A 761 -6.17 17.62 -16.24
C ALA A 761 -6.28 16.67 -15.04
N PHE A 762 -7.49 16.45 -14.53
CA PHE A 762 -7.73 15.50 -13.44
C PHE A 762 -7.32 14.08 -13.82
N GLN A 763 -7.73 13.57 -14.99
CA GLN A 763 -7.40 12.19 -15.41
C GLN A 763 -5.90 12.03 -15.69
N PHE A 764 -5.25 13.01 -16.31
CA PHE A 764 -3.79 13.00 -16.52
C PHE A 764 -3.04 12.98 -15.18
N THR A 765 -3.37 13.89 -14.27
CA THR A 765 -2.72 13.94 -12.95
C THR A 765 -2.92 12.65 -12.16
N LYS A 766 -4.13 12.09 -12.23
CA LYS A 766 -4.46 10.82 -11.56
C LYS A 766 -3.54 9.68 -12.01
N ILE A 767 -3.28 9.57 -13.30
CA ILE A 767 -2.51 8.44 -13.87
C ILE A 767 -1.01 8.73 -13.87
N LEU A 768 -0.58 9.91 -14.36
CA LEU A 768 0.84 10.22 -14.55
C LEU A 768 1.58 10.46 -13.21
N ALA A 769 0.90 11.01 -12.22
CA ALA A 769 1.48 11.25 -10.91
C ALA A 769 1.25 10.10 -9.90
N ASP A 770 0.75 8.95 -10.35
CA ASP A 770 0.36 7.82 -9.47
C ASP A 770 -0.40 8.32 -8.22
N SER A 771 -1.37 9.19 -8.47
CA SER A 771 -2.06 9.92 -7.40
C SER A 771 -3.27 9.16 -6.86
N LEU A 772 -3.61 9.44 -5.62
CA LEU A 772 -4.82 8.93 -4.97
C LEU A 772 -5.96 9.94 -5.15
N PRO A 773 -7.02 9.64 -5.89
CA PRO A 773 -8.16 10.53 -6.04
C PRO A 773 -9.12 10.41 -4.85
N VAL A 774 -9.67 11.55 -4.43
CA VAL A 774 -10.82 11.65 -3.51
C VAL A 774 -11.89 12.50 -4.18
N GLY A 775 -13.10 11.98 -4.26
CA GLY A 775 -14.18 12.65 -4.98
C GLY A 775 -14.71 11.83 -6.16
N PRO A 776 -15.50 12.46 -7.07
CA PRO A 776 -15.88 13.88 -7.05
C PRO A 776 -16.80 14.26 -5.88
N ILE A 777 -16.50 15.39 -5.24
CA ILE A 777 -17.33 15.99 -4.18
C ILE A 777 -18.31 16.91 -4.88
N LEU A 778 -19.60 16.62 -4.80
CA LEU A 778 -20.62 17.47 -5.41
C LEU A 778 -20.90 18.67 -4.51
N ILE A 779 -20.76 19.86 -5.05
CA ILE A 779 -20.97 21.14 -4.38
C ILE A 779 -22.27 21.74 -4.87
N GLY A 780 -23.03 22.37 -3.98
CA GLY A 780 -24.21 23.16 -4.30
C GLY A 780 -25.57 22.51 -4.07
N PRO A 781 -25.74 21.21 -3.78
CA PRO A 781 -27.03 20.68 -3.35
C PRO A 781 -27.47 21.27 -2.02
N ALA A 782 -28.79 21.42 -1.82
CA ALA A 782 -29.37 21.92 -0.56
C ALA A 782 -29.12 21.00 0.65
N LYS A 783 -28.81 19.74 0.43
CA LYS A 783 -28.37 18.75 1.42
C LYS A 783 -27.28 17.88 0.82
N PRO A 784 -26.36 17.31 1.63
CA PRO A 784 -25.23 16.55 1.13
C PRO A 784 -25.62 15.38 0.24
N ALA A 785 -25.07 15.35 -0.97
CA ALA A 785 -25.30 14.28 -1.93
C ALA A 785 -24.10 14.17 -2.86
N HIS A 786 -23.47 13.01 -2.93
CA HIS A 786 -22.31 12.80 -3.78
C HIS A 786 -22.53 11.68 -4.80
N ILE A 787 -21.93 11.86 -5.96
CA ILE A 787 -22.07 10.96 -7.10
C ILE A 787 -20.73 10.27 -7.32
N LEU A 788 -20.71 8.95 -7.17
CA LEU A 788 -19.55 8.09 -7.42
C LEU A 788 -19.25 7.97 -8.91
N THR A 789 -18.02 7.56 -9.23
CA THR A 789 -17.65 7.16 -10.58
C THR A 789 -17.47 5.64 -10.65
N PRO A 790 -17.61 4.99 -11.83
CA PRO A 790 -17.45 3.55 -11.95
C PRO A 790 -16.10 2.99 -11.46
N SER A 791 -15.05 3.81 -11.48
CA SER A 791 -13.70 3.44 -11.04
C SER A 791 -13.45 3.63 -9.54
N VAL A 792 -14.47 4.02 -8.76
CA VAL A 792 -14.31 4.23 -7.32
C VAL A 792 -14.02 2.94 -6.58
N THR A 793 -13.18 3.02 -5.54
CA THR A 793 -12.86 1.92 -4.64
C THR A 793 -13.74 1.95 -3.40
N ALA A 794 -13.82 0.86 -2.64
CA ALA A 794 -14.50 0.90 -1.33
C ALA A 794 -13.88 1.96 -0.40
N ARG A 795 -12.56 2.14 -0.40
CA ARG A 795 -11.90 3.23 0.33
C ARG A 795 -12.33 4.62 -0.16
N GLY A 796 -12.50 4.79 -1.47
CA GLY A 796 -13.05 6.03 -2.04
C GLY A 796 -14.46 6.32 -1.55
N ILE A 797 -15.30 5.30 -1.41
CA ILE A 797 -16.65 5.41 -0.85
C ILE A 797 -16.59 5.79 0.64
N VAL A 798 -15.70 5.16 1.43
CA VAL A 798 -15.48 5.53 2.85
C VAL A 798 -15.06 6.99 2.99
N ASN A 799 -14.15 7.47 2.14
CA ASN A 799 -13.71 8.86 2.13
C ASN A 799 -14.87 9.81 1.84
N LEU A 800 -15.68 9.54 0.82
CA LEU A 800 -16.87 10.36 0.49
C LEU A 800 -17.94 10.27 1.58
N THR A 801 -18.08 9.14 2.26
CA THR A 801 -18.96 9.01 3.42
C THR A 801 -18.56 9.96 4.54
N ALA A 802 -17.28 10.03 4.88
CA ALA A 802 -16.79 10.96 5.91
C ALA A 802 -17.05 12.43 5.52
N ILE A 803 -16.82 12.78 4.25
CA ILE A 803 -17.13 14.12 3.72
C ILE A 803 -18.63 14.42 3.86
N ALA A 804 -19.50 13.52 3.42
CA ALA A 804 -20.95 13.67 3.47
C ALA A 804 -21.48 13.84 4.91
N VAL A 805 -20.88 13.10 5.87
CA VAL A 805 -21.21 13.23 7.30
C VAL A 805 -20.82 14.59 7.84
N VAL A 806 -19.61 15.07 7.53
CA VAL A 806 -19.15 16.40 7.98
C VAL A 806 -20.01 17.52 7.38
N GLU A 807 -20.41 17.39 6.13
CA GLU A 807 -21.34 18.33 5.49
C GLU A 807 -22.73 18.31 6.16
N ALA A 808 -23.24 17.13 6.50
CA ALA A 808 -24.52 17.00 7.19
C ALA A 808 -24.46 17.59 8.61
N GLN A 809 -23.34 17.46 9.32
CA GLN A 809 -23.11 18.10 10.62
C GLN A 809 -23.11 19.63 10.51
N ALA A 810 -22.45 20.17 9.48
CA ALA A 810 -22.40 21.63 9.24
C ALA A 810 -23.79 22.20 8.90
N ALA A 811 -24.60 21.47 8.15
CA ALA A 811 -25.98 21.86 7.82
C ALA A 811 -26.92 21.91 9.03
N GLU A 812 -26.69 21.09 10.07
CA GLU A 812 -27.45 21.12 11.32
C GLU A 812 -27.08 22.30 12.24
N GLN A 813 -25.83 22.76 12.17
CA GLN A 813 -25.34 23.82 13.07
C GLN A 813 -25.71 25.23 12.64
N ASP A 814 -26.52 25.38 11.58
CA ASP A 814 -26.88 26.69 10.98
C ASP A 814 -25.63 27.56 10.68
N GLN A 815 -24.46 26.96 10.59
CA GLN A 815 -23.32 27.68 10.01
C GLN A 815 -23.60 27.80 8.53
N PRO A 816 -23.83 29.06 8.02
CA PRO A 816 -24.08 29.22 6.60
C PRO A 816 -22.93 28.55 5.87
N MET A 817 -23.26 27.67 4.89
CA MET A 817 -22.28 27.39 3.84
C MET A 817 -21.92 28.77 3.31
N LEU A 818 -20.77 29.31 3.74
CA LEU A 818 -20.28 30.62 3.25
C LEU A 818 -20.15 30.45 1.74
N ILE A 819 -21.17 30.99 1.04
CA ILE A 819 -21.17 31.17 -0.40
C ILE A 819 -20.31 32.38 -0.71
#